data_7422293a220d375c53fdc11f19fdd554
#
_entry.id   7422293a220d375c53fdc11f19fdd554
#
_cell.length_a   1.000
_cell.length_b   1.000
_cell.length_c   1.000
_cell.angle_alpha   90.00
_cell.angle_beta   90.00
_cell.angle_gamma   90.00
#
_symmetry.space_group_name_H-M   'P 1'
#
loop_
_entity.id
_entity.type
_entity.pdbx_description
1 polymer ?
#
loop_
_entity_poly.entity_id
_entity_poly.type
_entity_poly.pdbx_seq_one_letter_code
_entity_poly.pdbx_strand_id
1 'polypeptide(L)'
;MTHLSAPRRRRLLAVLTAGALTVVGLSPATPAAAAAPGHDKVVHTVPSTASPDVQDGSVDAIHDAGTKIIAGGSFTRVQNRNSDVDIARDYLLAFDKATGAVDTAFAPTLDNEVTAVTAGPTANTVFVAGKFNTVNGVTRRKVALLDVNTGAVVTSFAPPAFNGLIKDIALVGNRLLVGGIFTTAGNPNPRGGLASLNATTGAVDSYLTTTLTENHNWDGVSGAKAGVGAEKLAVSPDGTQLVVIGNFKKADGVLHDQIVKIDLGATAATVADWNTARYTPRCKWQSFDSYVRDVAFSPDNSYFVVVTTGAPYSGTLCDTAARWEAGATGSALQPTWVDYSGGDTFLSVGISEEAVYVGGHLRWLNNTTGTDNARAGAVGRASIAALDPANGLPLSWNPGRHPRGIGASEMLVTPTGLWVGGDTLWIGNFQYRRERIAFFPLAGGTAVHPTTTATLPGNVYQAGLPQPTNVLYRVNAGGSSVAATDGGPDWAADTSSSPSPYHNTGSSVSSYTTAASLDSTVPAGTPVELYNHERYDPSGGAEMTWQFPVPNGTEVHVRLYMANRYAGTANAGTRIFDVALEGAVVLDDLDLSAAAGHNVGTMRELTVVSDGSIDLEFRHVRENPLVNAVEIVKTGPPPAPASSPVQVRSYDGQSAVGAPDPVTDPNGTVWAGARNAFWVGGTVFYGADGALWRRTFNGTTFGAPELVDPYHDPYWDNVVTNSGPAGQTYVGATTGFYAEIPNVTGMFFSGGRLYYTLNGQNGLFWRWFTPDSGVVGADRFTVAGASGFADAGAVFVSGSTLYKVNRNTGDLAATDWVNGVPAATFTVRSGPAVDGVDWRARAVFVGP
;
A
#
# COMPACT_ATOMS: atom_id res chain seq x y z
N MET A 1 17.44 -43.59 48.83
CA MET A 1 18.66 -43.46 49.63
C MET A 1 19.54 -42.51 48.88
N THR A 2 19.57 -41.33 49.34
CA THR A 2 20.66 -40.46 49.82
C THR A 2 21.61 -39.97 48.74
N HIS A 3 21.50 -38.68 48.39
CA HIS A 3 22.32 -37.53 48.83
C HIS A 3 23.71 -37.50 48.17
N LEU A 4 24.38 -36.50 47.69
CA LEU A 4 24.46 -35.04 47.88
C LEU A 4 25.52 -34.43 46.95
N SER A 5 25.25 -33.23 46.41
CA SER A 5 26.10 -32.02 46.37
C SER A 5 27.48 -31.95 45.71
N ALA A 6 27.65 -30.84 44.97
CA ALA A 6 28.87 -30.21 44.45
C ALA A 6 29.92 -29.85 45.56
N PRO A 7 31.19 -29.48 45.24
CA PRO A 7 31.44 -28.08 44.83
C PRO A 7 32.67 -27.81 43.92
N ARG A 8 32.73 -26.50 43.50
CA ARG A 8 33.81 -25.77 42.85
C ARG A 8 35.22 -26.01 43.45
N ARG A 9 36.28 -25.94 42.58
CA ARG A 9 37.54 -25.26 42.89
C ARG A 9 38.38 -24.93 41.66
N ARG A 10 38.92 -23.70 41.68
CA ARG A 10 39.98 -23.09 40.84
C ARG A 10 41.35 -23.68 41.16
N ARG A 11 42.30 -23.57 40.17
CA ARG A 11 43.75 -23.22 40.26
C ARG A 11 44.37 -23.42 38.90
N LEU A 12 44.96 -22.43 38.28
CA LEU A 12 46.22 -21.68 38.32
C LEU A 12 47.43 -22.43 37.70
N LEU A 13 47.95 -21.82 36.61
CA LEU A 13 49.27 -21.62 36.07
C LEU A 13 50.27 -22.81 36.03
N ALA A 14 50.81 -23.02 34.81
CA ALA A 14 52.23 -23.14 34.54
C ALA A 14 52.57 -22.67 33.14
N VAL A 15 53.51 -21.76 33.02
CA VAL A 15 54.12 -21.18 31.84
C VAL A 15 55.20 -22.11 31.30
N LEU A 16 55.17 -22.42 29.99
CA LEU A 16 56.35 -22.93 29.26
C LEU A 16 56.44 -22.19 27.93
N THR A 17 57.50 -21.38 27.84
CA THR A 17 57.94 -20.67 26.64
C THR A 17 58.61 -21.62 25.65
N ALA A 18 58.01 -21.73 24.43
CA ALA A 18 58.76 -22.23 23.29
C ALA A 18 58.49 -21.23 22.13
N GLY A 19 59.52 -20.54 21.69
CA GLY A 19 59.51 -19.59 20.60
C GLY A 19 59.20 -20.27 19.27
N ALA A 20 58.12 -19.81 18.60
CA ALA A 20 57.88 -20.11 17.22
C ALA A 20 57.83 -18.75 16.46
N LEU A 21 58.68 -18.60 15.46
CA LEU A 21 58.60 -17.51 14.48
C LEU A 21 57.25 -17.59 13.81
N THR A 22 56.37 -16.65 14.12
CA THR A 22 55.17 -16.42 13.36
C THR A 22 55.51 -15.51 12.16
N VAL A 23 55.48 -16.09 10.99
CA VAL A 23 55.33 -15.35 9.74
C VAL A 23 53.96 -14.71 9.79
N VAL A 24 53.89 -13.41 10.01
CA VAL A 24 52.65 -12.61 9.86
C VAL A 24 52.36 -12.56 8.37
N GLY A 25 51.54 -13.48 7.89
CA GLY A 25 50.86 -13.36 6.63
C GLY A 25 49.88 -12.17 6.73
N LEU A 26 50.17 -11.09 6.06
CA LEU A 26 49.23 -10.02 5.76
C LEU A 26 48.09 -10.69 4.98
N SER A 27 46.99 -11.05 5.62
CA SER A 27 45.73 -11.29 4.94
C SER A 27 45.35 -9.96 4.26
N PRO A 28 45.03 -9.94 2.96
CA PRO A 28 44.47 -8.74 2.37
C PRO A 28 43.20 -8.39 3.13
N ALA A 29 43.12 -7.17 3.63
CA ALA A 29 41.86 -6.66 4.18
C ALA A 29 40.82 -6.74 3.08
N THR A 30 39.80 -7.57 3.28
CA THR A 30 38.60 -7.51 2.49
C THR A 30 38.09 -6.06 2.60
N PRO A 31 37.84 -5.36 1.50
CA PRO A 31 37.16 -4.08 1.59
C PRO A 31 35.87 -4.30 2.37
N ALA A 32 35.66 -3.50 3.41
CA ALA A 32 34.44 -3.52 4.16
C ALA A 32 33.29 -3.29 3.17
N ALA A 33 32.29 -4.17 3.20
CA ALA A 33 31.03 -3.90 2.51
C ALA A 33 30.59 -2.49 2.91
N ALA A 34 30.13 -1.71 1.96
CA ALA A 34 29.59 -0.38 2.27
C ALA A 34 28.53 -0.57 3.37
N ALA A 35 28.69 0.13 4.47
CA ALA A 35 27.71 0.07 5.55
C ALA A 35 26.35 0.50 4.99
N ALA A 36 25.29 -0.18 5.41
CA ALA A 36 23.92 0.25 5.10
C ALA A 36 23.77 1.75 5.36
N PRO A 37 22.93 2.48 4.60
CA PRO A 37 22.76 3.91 4.77
C PRO A 37 22.42 4.37 6.19
N GLY A 38 21.74 3.52 6.99
CA GLY A 38 21.40 3.82 8.38
C GLY A 38 20.32 4.88 8.54
N HIS A 39 19.39 4.95 7.59
CA HIS A 39 18.25 5.86 7.64
C HIS A 39 17.21 5.35 8.62
N ASP A 40 16.89 6.14 9.65
CA ASP A 40 15.80 5.92 10.61
C ASP A 40 14.52 6.71 10.26
N LYS A 41 14.51 7.34 9.07
CA LYS A 41 13.44 8.22 8.59
C LYS A 41 13.61 8.52 7.09
N VAL A 42 12.57 9.08 6.50
CA VAL A 42 12.62 9.64 5.14
C VAL A 42 13.39 10.97 5.18
N VAL A 43 14.15 11.27 4.13
CA VAL A 43 14.93 12.51 4.03
C VAL A 43 14.05 13.78 4.07
N HIS A 44 14.65 14.91 4.41
CA HIS A 44 13.95 16.19 4.46
C HIS A 44 13.37 16.57 3.09
N THR A 45 12.21 17.24 3.05
CA THR A 45 11.60 17.71 1.80
C THR A 45 12.29 18.93 1.18
N VAL A 46 13.03 19.71 2.00
CA VAL A 46 13.76 20.88 1.53
C VAL A 46 15.19 20.48 1.17
N PRO A 47 15.61 20.69 -0.09
CA PRO A 47 16.95 20.31 -0.51
C PRO A 47 18.01 21.25 0.07
N SER A 48 19.18 20.68 0.40
CA SER A 48 20.37 21.42 0.84
C SER A 48 20.80 22.46 -0.19
N THR A 49 21.52 23.50 0.25
CA THR A 49 22.20 24.43 -0.61
C THR A 49 23.59 23.95 -1.04
N ALA A 50 24.09 22.85 -0.49
CA ALA A 50 25.41 22.30 -0.75
C ALA A 50 25.44 21.47 -2.05
N SER A 51 25.10 22.08 -3.17
CA SER A 51 25.27 21.51 -4.52
C SER A 51 25.66 22.62 -5.51
N PRO A 52 26.50 22.36 -6.52
CA PRO A 52 26.73 23.28 -7.63
C PRO A 52 25.46 23.37 -8.52
N ASP A 53 25.48 24.31 -9.45
CA ASP A 53 24.48 24.44 -10.50
C ASP A 53 25.08 23.97 -11.84
N VAL A 54 24.52 22.87 -12.40
CA VAL A 54 24.92 22.31 -13.70
C VAL A 54 24.13 23.01 -14.80
N GLN A 55 24.82 23.66 -15.78
CA GLN A 55 24.21 24.64 -16.65
C GLN A 55 23.60 24.05 -17.94
N ASP A 56 24.05 22.89 -18.37
CA ASP A 56 23.58 22.21 -19.59
C ASP A 56 23.56 20.68 -19.40
N GLY A 57 23.02 19.95 -20.37
CA GLY A 57 22.98 18.50 -20.35
C GLY A 57 22.16 17.91 -19.18
N SER A 58 22.61 16.80 -18.64
CA SER A 58 22.02 16.09 -17.50
C SER A 58 23.10 15.52 -16.58
N VAL A 59 22.74 15.24 -15.33
CA VAL A 59 23.53 14.44 -14.38
C VAL A 59 22.94 13.04 -14.32
N ASP A 60 23.68 12.06 -14.81
CA ASP A 60 23.21 10.69 -15.06
C ASP A 60 23.95 9.63 -14.20
N ALA A 61 24.96 10.04 -13.45
CA ALA A 61 25.70 9.20 -12.50
C ALA A 61 26.23 10.03 -11.33
N ILE A 62 26.12 9.51 -10.10
CA ILE A 62 26.59 10.18 -8.88
C ILE A 62 27.31 9.14 -8.00
N HIS A 63 28.49 9.54 -7.47
CA HIS A 63 29.24 8.73 -6.53
C HIS A 63 29.71 9.57 -5.32
N ASP A 64 29.53 9.03 -4.12
CA ASP A 64 30.04 9.61 -2.87
C ASP A 64 31.47 9.13 -2.62
N ALA A 65 32.44 9.99 -2.87
CA ALA A 65 33.88 9.75 -2.62
C ALA A 65 34.33 10.26 -1.24
N GLY A 66 33.42 10.27 -0.25
CA GLY A 66 33.68 10.66 1.13
C GLY A 66 33.52 12.17 1.37
N THR A 67 34.56 12.96 1.15
CA THR A 67 34.48 14.43 1.30
C THR A 67 33.99 15.13 0.03
N LYS A 68 33.95 14.44 -1.08
CA LYS A 68 33.55 14.95 -2.39
C LYS A 68 32.44 14.11 -2.98
N ILE A 69 31.65 14.74 -3.82
CA ILE A 69 30.74 14.03 -4.74
C ILE A 69 31.37 14.12 -6.14
N ILE A 70 31.37 12.97 -6.83
CA ILE A 70 31.75 12.88 -8.24
C ILE A 70 30.47 12.69 -9.03
N ALA A 71 30.20 13.57 -10.01
CA ALA A 71 29.01 13.49 -10.85
C ALA A 71 29.40 13.42 -12.32
N GLY A 72 28.82 12.47 -13.04
CA GLY A 72 28.97 12.25 -14.48
C GLY A 72 27.66 12.52 -15.23
N GLY A 73 27.77 12.78 -16.55
CA GLY A 73 26.57 13.01 -17.38
C GLY A 73 26.91 13.53 -18.76
N SER A 74 25.99 14.32 -19.33
CA SER A 74 26.12 14.93 -20.67
C SER A 74 26.45 16.42 -20.64
N PHE A 75 26.65 16.98 -19.46
CA PHE A 75 26.92 18.41 -19.27
C PHE A 75 28.34 18.81 -19.66
N THR A 76 28.52 20.10 -19.99
CA THR A 76 29.80 20.69 -20.33
C THR A 76 30.15 21.94 -19.50
N ARG A 77 29.17 22.50 -18.76
CA ARG A 77 29.34 23.72 -17.96
C ARG A 77 28.68 23.58 -16.58
N VAL A 78 29.39 24.09 -15.57
CA VAL A 78 28.87 24.12 -14.20
C VAL A 78 29.19 25.49 -13.59
N GLN A 79 28.41 25.87 -12.55
CA GLN A 79 28.67 27.09 -11.75
C GLN A 79 28.71 26.70 -10.26
N ASN A 80 29.48 27.42 -9.48
CA ASN A 80 29.24 27.44 -8.05
C ASN A 80 27.90 28.09 -7.78
N ARG A 81 27.21 27.61 -6.77
CA ARG A 81 25.89 28.11 -6.43
C ARG A 81 25.93 29.63 -6.19
N ASN A 82 24.94 30.35 -6.69
CA ASN A 82 24.85 31.80 -6.66
C ASN A 82 26.02 32.53 -7.36
N SER A 83 26.66 31.92 -8.30
CA SER A 83 27.69 32.49 -9.15
C SER A 83 27.23 32.49 -10.61
N ASP A 84 27.56 33.55 -11.35
CA ASP A 84 27.34 33.63 -12.80
C ASP A 84 28.57 33.25 -13.60
N VAL A 85 29.63 32.70 -12.94
CA VAL A 85 30.89 32.32 -13.59
C VAL A 85 30.84 30.87 -14.01
N ASP A 86 30.83 30.61 -15.32
CA ASP A 86 30.91 29.29 -15.90
C ASP A 86 32.29 28.66 -15.67
N ILE A 87 32.27 27.42 -15.22
CA ILE A 87 33.43 26.56 -15.11
C ILE A 87 33.25 25.42 -16.12
N ALA A 88 34.13 25.30 -17.09
CA ALA A 88 34.10 24.18 -18.05
C ALA A 88 34.35 22.86 -17.32
N ARG A 89 33.53 21.85 -17.63
CA ARG A 89 33.65 20.46 -17.13
C ARG A 89 33.12 19.50 -18.18
N ASP A 90 34.03 18.74 -18.79
CA ASP A 90 33.71 17.84 -19.87
C ASP A 90 33.15 16.53 -19.33
N TYR A 91 31.79 16.48 -19.10
CA TYR A 91 31.03 15.29 -18.74
C TYR A 91 31.31 14.73 -17.34
N LEU A 92 32.22 15.30 -16.57
CA LEU A 92 32.58 14.83 -15.24
C LEU A 92 32.98 15.98 -14.33
N LEU A 93 32.44 16.05 -13.12
CA LEU A 93 32.80 17.04 -12.12
C LEU A 93 32.96 16.41 -10.73
N ALA A 94 33.84 17.06 -9.91
CA ALA A 94 33.83 16.83 -8.47
C ALA A 94 33.51 18.16 -7.75
N PHE A 95 32.88 18.05 -6.60
CA PHE A 95 32.61 19.17 -5.72
C PHE A 95 32.66 18.74 -4.25
N ASP A 96 32.96 19.67 -3.38
CA ASP A 96 32.99 19.45 -1.94
C ASP A 96 31.57 19.13 -1.41
N LYS A 97 31.41 17.99 -0.76
CA LYS A 97 30.14 17.47 -0.29
C LYS A 97 29.46 18.36 0.75
N ALA A 98 30.22 19.06 1.58
CA ALA A 98 29.69 19.89 2.66
C ALA A 98 29.26 21.28 2.19
N THR A 99 29.96 21.85 1.22
CA THR A 99 29.76 23.22 0.76
C THR A 99 29.10 23.34 -0.62
N GLY A 100 29.19 22.29 -1.44
CA GLY A 100 28.79 22.33 -2.85
C GLY A 100 29.76 23.04 -3.79
N ALA A 101 30.92 23.47 -3.29
CA ALA A 101 31.91 24.17 -4.09
C ALA A 101 32.57 23.25 -5.12
N VAL A 102 32.57 23.64 -6.39
CA VAL A 102 33.22 22.91 -7.48
C VAL A 102 34.70 22.76 -7.20
N ASP A 103 35.22 21.53 -7.24
CA ASP A 103 36.63 21.22 -7.09
C ASP A 103 37.40 21.59 -8.36
N THR A 104 38.17 22.66 -8.32
CA THR A 104 38.95 23.14 -9.47
C THR A 104 40.18 22.28 -9.77
N ALA A 105 40.68 21.51 -8.81
CA ALA A 105 41.80 20.58 -9.00
C ALA A 105 41.38 19.30 -9.76
N PHE A 106 40.13 18.87 -9.57
CA PHE A 106 39.57 17.76 -10.32
C PHE A 106 38.95 18.27 -11.62
N ALA A 107 39.72 18.27 -12.69
CA ALA A 107 39.32 18.78 -14.00
C ALA A 107 39.76 17.87 -15.16
N PRO A 108 39.34 16.58 -15.16
CA PRO A 108 39.65 15.71 -16.29
C PRO A 108 38.92 16.16 -17.55
N THR A 109 39.56 15.98 -18.71
CA THR A 109 38.94 16.23 -20.02
C THR A 109 38.55 14.92 -20.67
N LEU A 110 37.26 14.80 -21.00
CA LEU A 110 36.75 13.62 -21.72
C LEU A 110 36.17 14.04 -23.08
N ASP A 111 36.22 13.15 -24.06
CA ASP A 111 35.72 13.43 -25.41
C ASP A 111 34.22 13.06 -25.60
N ASN A 112 33.58 12.52 -24.58
CA ASN A 112 32.14 12.18 -24.61
C ASN A 112 31.59 11.88 -23.20
N GLU A 113 30.26 11.67 -23.11
CA GLU A 113 29.45 11.50 -21.92
C GLU A 113 29.92 10.36 -21.00
N VAL A 114 29.73 10.59 -19.68
CA VAL A 114 29.91 9.61 -18.61
C VAL A 114 28.54 9.07 -18.23
N THR A 115 28.36 7.74 -18.27
CA THR A 115 27.11 7.05 -17.95
C THR A 115 27.11 6.38 -16.59
N ALA A 116 28.30 6.11 -16.03
CA ALA A 116 28.43 5.47 -14.72
C ALA A 116 29.72 5.92 -13.99
N VAL A 117 29.63 6.03 -12.67
CA VAL A 117 30.74 6.36 -11.77
C VAL A 117 30.63 5.45 -10.54
N THR A 118 31.73 4.80 -10.15
CA THR A 118 31.77 3.98 -8.93
C THR A 118 33.13 4.07 -8.24
N ALA A 119 33.22 3.64 -6.97
CA ALA A 119 34.47 3.60 -6.23
C ALA A 119 35.60 2.92 -7.00
N GLY A 120 36.82 3.42 -6.88
CA GLY A 120 38.02 2.70 -7.32
C GLY A 120 38.51 1.70 -6.26
N PRO A 121 39.56 0.92 -6.58
CA PRO A 121 40.12 -0.08 -5.67
C PRO A 121 40.81 0.54 -4.41
N THR A 122 40.99 1.84 -4.40
CA THR A 122 41.48 2.60 -3.23
C THR A 122 40.63 3.84 -3.00
N ALA A 123 40.61 4.35 -1.77
CA ALA A 123 39.81 5.52 -1.41
C ALA A 123 40.13 6.80 -2.25
N ASN A 124 41.31 6.88 -2.86
CA ASN A 124 41.71 8.01 -3.68
C ASN A 124 41.49 7.81 -5.18
N THR A 125 40.75 6.80 -5.57
CA THR A 125 40.47 6.47 -6.97
C THR A 125 38.98 6.28 -7.25
N VAL A 126 38.56 6.58 -8.48
CA VAL A 126 37.18 6.45 -8.96
C VAL A 126 37.16 5.85 -10.37
N PHE A 127 36.33 4.87 -10.60
CA PHE A 127 36.04 4.38 -11.94
C PHE A 127 34.99 5.25 -12.60
N VAL A 128 35.24 5.53 -13.89
CA VAL A 128 34.27 6.19 -14.77
C VAL A 128 34.06 5.36 -16.03
N ALA A 129 32.82 5.28 -16.49
CA ALA A 129 32.49 4.58 -17.74
C ALA A 129 31.50 5.38 -18.58
N GLY A 130 31.43 5.12 -19.88
CA GLY A 130 30.52 5.86 -20.76
C GLY A 130 30.81 5.74 -22.25
N LYS A 131 30.54 6.82 -22.97
CA LYS A 131 30.68 6.94 -24.42
C LYS A 131 32.10 7.39 -24.87
N PHE A 132 32.92 7.87 -23.96
CA PHE A 132 34.21 8.46 -24.25
C PHE A 132 35.25 7.45 -24.79
N ASN A 133 36.27 7.94 -25.52
CA ASN A 133 37.39 7.16 -26.01
C ASN A 133 38.72 7.65 -25.41
N THR A 134 38.75 8.91 -24.95
CA THR A 134 39.95 9.50 -24.38
C THR A 134 39.64 10.23 -23.08
N VAL A 135 40.60 10.20 -22.15
CA VAL A 135 40.60 10.98 -20.91
C VAL A 135 41.95 11.65 -20.77
N ASN A 136 41.99 12.99 -20.64
CA ASN A 136 43.22 13.78 -20.59
C ASN A 136 44.19 13.49 -21.75
N GLY A 137 43.62 13.26 -22.94
CA GLY A 137 44.40 12.85 -24.12
C GLY A 137 44.93 11.39 -24.11
N VAL A 138 44.74 10.65 -23.02
CA VAL A 138 45.10 9.24 -22.93
C VAL A 138 43.95 8.39 -23.47
N THR A 139 44.25 7.47 -24.38
CA THR A 139 43.24 6.51 -24.90
C THR A 139 42.73 5.60 -23.79
N ARG A 140 41.42 5.73 -23.50
CA ARG A 140 40.67 4.91 -22.53
C ARG A 140 39.27 4.68 -23.09
N ARG A 141 39.17 3.60 -23.88
CA ARG A 141 37.89 3.33 -24.59
C ARG A 141 36.86 2.78 -23.65
N LYS A 142 35.95 3.66 -23.27
CA LYS A 142 34.68 3.42 -22.52
C LYS A 142 34.84 3.25 -21.01
N VAL A 143 36.03 3.01 -20.45
CA VAL A 143 36.23 2.89 -19.00
C VAL A 143 37.62 3.39 -18.60
N ALA A 144 37.72 4.12 -17.51
CA ALA A 144 38.97 4.63 -16.94
C ALA A 144 38.96 4.58 -15.41
N LEU A 145 40.16 4.54 -14.82
CA LEU A 145 40.39 4.77 -13.38
C LEU A 145 41.08 6.11 -13.22
N LEU A 146 40.53 6.99 -12.38
CA LEU A 146 41.04 8.35 -12.15
C LEU A 146 41.40 8.53 -10.69
N ASP A 147 42.38 9.40 -10.43
CA ASP A 147 42.67 9.93 -9.10
C ASP A 147 41.59 10.94 -8.68
N VAL A 148 40.98 10.77 -7.50
CA VAL A 148 39.83 11.57 -6.99
C VAL A 148 40.24 13.02 -6.72
N ASN A 149 41.55 13.32 -6.46
CA ASN A 149 41.99 14.64 -6.11
C ASN A 149 42.34 15.49 -7.33
N THR A 150 42.85 14.87 -8.38
CA THR A 150 43.42 15.57 -9.53
C THR A 150 42.70 15.29 -10.87
N GLY A 151 41.88 14.24 -10.92
CA GLY A 151 41.31 13.76 -12.17
C GLY A 151 42.31 13.10 -13.12
N ALA A 152 43.54 12.87 -12.67
CA ALA A 152 44.56 12.22 -13.49
C ALA A 152 44.25 10.76 -13.75
N VAL A 153 44.56 10.28 -14.96
CA VAL A 153 44.39 8.86 -15.32
C VAL A 153 45.39 8.00 -14.56
N VAL A 154 44.88 6.98 -13.84
CA VAL A 154 45.71 5.93 -13.23
C VAL A 154 46.21 5.00 -14.32
N THR A 155 47.46 5.12 -14.72
CA THR A 155 48.02 4.43 -15.91
C THR A 155 48.19 2.93 -15.73
N SER A 156 48.33 2.43 -14.49
CA SER A 156 48.37 1.00 -14.17
C SER A 156 47.07 0.25 -14.54
N PHE A 157 45.94 0.94 -14.49
CA PHE A 157 44.66 0.41 -14.97
C PHE A 157 44.58 0.66 -16.49
N ALA A 158 44.84 -0.39 -17.27
CA ALA A 158 44.89 -0.35 -18.72
C ALA A 158 43.92 -1.37 -19.33
N PRO A 159 42.60 -1.11 -19.30
CA PRO A 159 41.58 -2.03 -19.79
C PRO A 159 41.68 -2.18 -21.31
N PRO A 160 41.30 -3.32 -21.87
CA PRO A 160 41.23 -3.49 -23.31
C PRO A 160 40.12 -2.62 -23.91
N ALA A 161 40.19 -2.40 -25.21
CA ALA A 161 39.15 -1.67 -25.93
C ALA A 161 37.86 -2.48 -26.00
N PHE A 162 36.75 -1.92 -25.53
CA PHE A 162 35.42 -2.44 -25.78
C PHE A 162 34.89 -1.98 -27.14
N ASN A 163 34.23 -2.85 -27.89
CA ASN A 163 33.70 -2.52 -29.20
C ASN A 163 32.30 -1.88 -29.16
N GLY A 164 31.73 -1.71 -27.98
CA GLY A 164 30.42 -1.09 -27.75
C GLY A 164 30.40 -0.24 -26.50
N LEU A 165 29.25 0.38 -26.24
CA LEU A 165 29.03 1.27 -25.12
C LEU A 165 28.99 0.48 -23.81
N ILE A 166 29.69 1.00 -22.80
CA ILE A 166 29.48 0.61 -21.40
C ILE A 166 28.38 1.50 -20.85
N LYS A 167 27.39 0.86 -20.24
CA LYS A 167 26.22 1.50 -19.64
C LYS A 167 26.37 1.67 -18.14
N ASP A 168 26.90 0.63 -17.46
CA ASP A 168 27.01 0.62 -16.02
C ASP A 168 28.22 -0.21 -15.56
N ILE A 169 28.70 0.09 -14.34
CA ILE A 169 29.86 -0.55 -13.71
C ILE A 169 29.66 -0.72 -12.20
N ALA A 170 30.17 -1.81 -11.63
CA ALA A 170 30.13 -2.06 -10.20
C ALA A 170 31.44 -2.68 -9.70
N LEU A 171 31.98 -2.20 -8.59
CA LEU A 171 33.17 -2.76 -7.95
C LEU A 171 32.78 -3.83 -6.94
N VAL A 172 33.34 -5.04 -7.07
CA VAL A 172 33.13 -6.14 -6.11
C VAL A 172 34.52 -6.71 -5.74
N GLY A 173 34.97 -6.47 -4.54
CA GLY A 173 36.30 -6.85 -4.11
C GLY A 173 37.39 -6.26 -5.01
N ASN A 174 38.20 -7.10 -5.68
CA ASN A 174 39.22 -6.67 -6.64
C ASN A 174 38.76 -6.82 -8.10
N ARG A 175 37.47 -6.79 -8.36
CA ARG A 175 36.91 -6.90 -9.71
C ARG A 175 35.99 -5.75 -10.03
N LEU A 176 36.17 -5.16 -11.20
CA LEU A 176 35.22 -4.23 -11.79
C LEU A 176 34.30 -5.04 -12.72
N LEU A 177 33.03 -5.15 -12.34
CA LEU A 177 31.99 -5.72 -13.21
C LEU A 177 31.53 -4.64 -14.18
N VAL A 178 31.37 -5.00 -15.44
CA VAL A 178 31.06 -4.08 -16.54
C VAL A 178 29.85 -4.60 -17.32
N GLY A 179 28.84 -3.76 -17.47
CA GLY A 179 27.64 -4.00 -18.24
C GLY A 179 27.48 -3.03 -19.41
N GLY A 180 26.94 -3.49 -20.55
CA GLY A 180 26.72 -2.61 -21.68
C GLY A 180 26.31 -3.36 -22.96
N ILE A 181 26.38 -2.67 -24.09
CA ILE A 181 25.97 -3.20 -25.41
C ILE A 181 27.18 -3.55 -26.27
N PHE A 182 28.16 -4.23 -25.71
CA PHE A 182 29.39 -4.67 -26.39
C PHE A 182 29.37 -6.18 -26.62
N THR A 183 30.12 -6.63 -27.63
CA THR A 183 30.31 -8.05 -27.95
C THR A 183 31.73 -8.52 -27.77
N THR A 184 32.68 -7.61 -27.54
CA THR A 184 34.07 -7.93 -27.23
C THR A 184 34.65 -6.99 -26.20
N ALA A 185 35.52 -7.53 -25.32
CA ALA A 185 36.35 -6.78 -24.38
C ALA A 185 37.82 -7.08 -24.75
N GLY A 186 38.36 -6.36 -25.76
CA GLY A 186 39.62 -6.66 -26.41
C GLY A 186 39.47 -7.75 -27.50
N ASN A 187 40.54 -7.96 -28.30
CA ASN A 187 40.58 -8.93 -29.35
C ASN A 187 41.61 -10.04 -29.00
N PRO A 188 41.25 -11.32 -28.89
CA PRO A 188 39.97 -11.95 -29.33
C PRO A 188 39.00 -12.31 -28.16
N ASN A 189 38.77 -11.48 -27.18
CA ASN A 189 37.92 -11.81 -26.01
C ASN A 189 36.41 -11.56 -26.31
N PRO A 190 35.64 -12.52 -26.78
CA PRO A 190 34.22 -12.35 -26.96
C PRO A 190 33.55 -12.20 -25.59
N ARG A 191 32.59 -11.27 -25.49
CA ARG A 191 31.77 -10.98 -24.29
C ARG A 191 30.39 -10.47 -24.73
N GLY A 192 29.36 -11.10 -24.29
CA GLY A 192 27.98 -10.73 -24.63
C GLY A 192 27.37 -9.75 -23.62
N GLY A 193 27.76 -8.50 -23.63
CA GLY A 193 27.18 -7.45 -22.80
C GLY A 193 27.62 -7.41 -21.34
N LEU A 194 28.37 -8.41 -20.86
CA LEU A 194 28.91 -8.48 -19.50
C LEU A 194 30.39 -8.87 -19.51
N ALA A 195 31.17 -8.30 -18.60
CA ALA A 195 32.58 -8.66 -18.39
C ALA A 195 33.00 -8.36 -16.95
N SER A 196 34.07 -9.00 -16.49
CA SER A 196 34.81 -8.67 -15.29
C SER A 196 36.26 -8.30 -15.61
N LEU A 197 36.76 -7.24 -14.95
CA LEU A 197 38.11 -6.75 -15.06
C LEU A 197 38.79 -6.81 -13.70
N ASN A 198 40.09 -7.11 -13.69
CA ASN A 198 40.88 -6.84 -12.48
C ASN A 198 40.87 -5.34 -12.20
N ALA A 199 40.45 -4.95 -11.01
CA ALA A 199 40.23 -3.54 -10.64
C ALA A 199 41.53 -2.71 -10.58
N THR A 200 42.71 -3.36 -10.45
CA THR A 200 44.03 -2.68 -10.39
C THR A 200 44.67 -2.56 -11.76
N THR A 201 44.58 -3.60 -12.59
CA THR A 201 45.28 -3.67 -13.87
C THR A 201 44.41 -3.42 -15.11
N GLY A 202 43.11 -3.61 -14.99
CA GLY A 202 42.14 -3.55 -16.08
C GLY A 202 42.12 -4.82 -16.95
N ALA A 203 42.88 -5.85 -16.61
CA ALA A 203 42.91 -7.11 -17.38
C ALA A 203 41.53 -7.81 -17.27
N VAL A 204 41.03 -8.29 -18.42
CA VAL A 204 39.81 -9.12 -18.43
C VAL A 204 40.09 -10.45 -17.76
N ASP A 205 39.20 -10.90 -16.91
CA ASP A 205 39.28 -12.23 -16.30
C ASP A 205 38.10 -13.14 -16.74
N SER A 206 38.07 -14.36 -16.23
CA SER A 206 37.06 -15.37 -16.52
C SER A 206 35.98 -15.48 -15.42
N TYR A 207 35.90 -14.52 -14.52
CA TYR A 207 34.97 -14.57 -13.36
C TYR A 207 33.53 -14.38 -13.80
N LEU A 208 33.22 -13.37 -14.61
CA LEU A 208 31.88 -13.11 -15.16
C LEU A 208 31.91 -13.32 -16.68
N THR A 209 31.36 -14.45 -17.10
CA THR A 209 31.36 -14.87 -18.51
C THR A 209 29.97 -15.05 -19.10
N THR A 210 28.93 -14.76 -18.28
CA THR A 210 27.54 -14.83 -18.73
C THR A 210 27.34 -13.97 -19.98
N THR A 211 26.69 -14.57 -20.99
CA THR A 211 26.44 -13.97 -22.29
C THR A 211 24.97 -13.62 -22.46
N LEU A 212 24.69 -12.34 -22.67
CA LEU A 212 23.35 -11.80 -22.95
C LEU A 212 23.11 -11.85 -24.47
N THR A 213 21.98 -12.40 -24.90
CA THR A 213 21.68 -12.58 -26.33
C THR A 213 20.22 -12.27 -26.63
N GLU A 214 19.94 -12.02 -27.93
CA GLU A 214 18.63 -11.69 -28.49
C GLU A 214 18.02 -10.37 -27.92
N ASN A 215 17.42 -9.59 -28.81
CA ASN A 215 16.68 -8.38 -28.39
C ASN A 215 15.34 -8.76 -27.73
N HIS A 216 14.92 -8.02 -26.69
CA HIS A 216 13.65 -8.22 -26.01
C HIS A 216 12.46 -8.22 -26.97
N ASN A 217 12.26 -7.16 -27.75
CA ASN A 217 11.06 -6.99 -28.56
C ASN A 217 11.27 -7.07 -30.08
N TRP A 218 12.51 -7.24 -30.54
CA TRP A 218 12.81 -7.31 -31.97
C TRP A 218 12.67 -8.75 -32.51
N ASP A 219 11.69 -8.94 -33.37
CA ASP A 219 11.37 -10.21 -34.01
C ASP A 219 11.34 -10.14 -35.55
N GLY A 220 11.97 -9.11 -36.12
CA GLY A 220 12.03 -8.89 -37.57
C GLY A 220 10.95 -7.91 -38.08
N VAL A 221 10.00 -7.46 -37.23
CA VAL A 221 9.03 -6.43 -37.62
C VAL A 221 9.54 -5.04 -37.27
N SER A 222 8.90 -4.00 -37.83
CA SER A 222 9.24 -2.61 -37.55
C SER A 222 8.95 -2.26 -36.10
N GLY A 223 9.97 -1.70 -35.40
CA GLY A 223 9.90 -1.27 -34.00
C GLY A 223 11.26 -0.77 -33.53
N ALA A 224 11.35 -0.30 -32.32
CA ALA A 224 12.62 0.13 -31.73
C ALA A 224 13.57 -1.06 -31.56
N LYS A 225 14.81 -0.89 -32.01
CA LYS A 225 15.87 -1.89 -31.94
C LYS A 225 17.20 -1.24 -31.54
N ALA A 226 17.67 -1.51 -30.35
CA ALA A 226 19.02 -1.17 -29.91
C ALA A 226 19.94 -2.40 -29.84
N GLY A 227 21.19 -2.18 -29.47
CA GLY A 227 22.14 -3.27 -29.21
C GLY A 227 21.67 -4.14 -28.04
N VAL A 228 21.99 -5.44 -28.13
CA VAL A 228 21.76 -6.37 -27.03
C VAL A 228 22.79 -6.17 -25.94
N GLY A 229 22.34 -6.17 -24.68
CA GLY A 229 23.23 -6.09 -23.52
C GLY A 229 22.56 -5.54 -22.26
N ALA A 230 23.40 -5.25 -21.24
CA ALA A 230 22.98 -4.69 -19.97
C ALA A 230 22.72 -3.18 -20.05
N GLU A 231 21.71 -2.70 -19.32
CA GLU A 231 21.44 -1.29 -19.10
C GLU A 231 21.91 -0.84 -17.72
N LYS A 232 21.60 -1.64 -16.65
CA LYS A 232 22.01 -1.37 -15.28
C LYS A 232 22.46 -2.65 -14.56
N LEU A 233 23.33 -2.46 -13.57
CA LEU A 233 23.89 -3.47 -12.69
C LEU A 233 23.61 -3.09 -11.24
N ALA A 234 22.99 -3.97 -10.45
CA ALA A 234 22.89 -3.80 -9.01
C ALA A 234 23.59 -4.95 -8.29
N VAL A 235 24.57 -4.64 -7.47
CA VAL A 235 25.22 -5.60 -6.59
C VAL A 235 24.59 -5.50 -5.21
N SER A 236 24.29 -6.67 -4.60
CA SER A 236 23.80 -6.69 -3.22
C SER A 236 24.85 -6.10 -2.25
N PRO A 237 24.44 -5.43 -1.17
CA PRO A 237 25.35 -4.84 -0.19
C PRO A 237 26.40 -5.80 0.38
N ASP A 238 26.07 -7.09 0.52
CA ASP A 238 27.01 -8.13 0.95
C ASP A 238 27.96 -8.63 -0.17
N GLY A 239 27.80 -8.15 -1.40
CA GLY A 239 28.61 -8.50 -2.54
C GLY A 239 28.41 -9.92 -3.08
N THR A 240 27.32 -10.60 -2.70
CA THR A 240 27.10 -12.01 -3.08
C THR A 240 26.17 -12.20 -4.27
N GLN A 241 25.42 -11.17 -4.66
CA GLN A 241 24.46 -11.22 -5.75
C GLN A 241 24.60 -10.02 -6.69
N LEU A 242 24.28 -10.26 -7.96
CA LEU A 242 24.21 -9.23 -9.01
C LEU A 242 22.87 -9.39 -9.73
N VAL A 243 22.10 -8.33 -9.83
CA VAL A 243 20.97 -8.24 -10.76
C VAL A 243 21.39 -7.41 -11.96
N VAL A 244 21.15 -7.94 -13.16
CA VAL A 244 21.41 -7.28 -14.44
C VAL A 244 20.08 -7.09 -15.14
N ILE A 245 19.79 -5.86 -15.55
CA ILE A 245 18.64 -5.54 -16.40
C ILE A 245 19.10 -4.94 -17.73
N GLY A 246 18.31 -5.13 -18.80
CA GLY A 246 18.67 -4.56 -20.08
C GLY A 246 17.89 -5.13 -21.27
N ASN A 247 18.39 -4.84 -22.47
CA ASN A 247 17.83 -5.32 -23.72
C ASN A 247 18.42 -6.68 -24.09
N PHE A 248 17.84 -7.74 -23.57
CA PHE A 248 18.19 -9.13 -23.91
C PHE A 248 17.02 -10.05 -23.63
N LYS A 249 16.97 -11.22 -24.28
CA LYS A 249 16.00 -12.28 -24.00
C LYS A 249 16.62 -13.45 -23.25
N LYS A 250 17.90 -13.70 -23.43
CA LYS A 250 18.56 -14.88 -22.89
C LYS A 250 19.86 -14.53 -22.18
N ALA A 251 20.12 -15.24 -21.09
CA ALA A 251 21.42 -15.32 -20.44
C ALA A 251 21.96 -16.76 -20.55
N ASP A 252 23.16 -16.94 -21.08
CA ASP A 252 23.76 -18.24 -21.36
C ASP A 252 22.82 -19.22 -22.10
N GLY A 253 22.00 -18.69 -23.02
CA GLY A 253 21.04 -19.45 -23.83
C GLY A 253 19.71 -19.77 -23.13
N VAL A 254 19.56 -19.52 -21.84
CA VAL A 254 18.33 -19.70 -21.06
C VAL A 254 17.49 -18.43 -21.10
N LEU A 255 16.16 -18.57 -21.16
CA LEU A 255 15.22 -17.43 -21.18
C LEU A 255 15.26 -16.65 -19.86
N HIS A 256 15.70 -15.41 -19.93
CA HIS A 256 15.78 -14.42 -18.86
C HIS A 256 15.43 -13.04 -19.44
N ASP A 257 14.19 -12.86 -19.88
CA ASP A 257 13.79 -11.69 -20.66
C ASP A 257 13.92 -10.39 -19.84
N GLN A 258 14.86 -9.54 -20.27
CA GLN A 258 15.21 -8.24 -19.70
C GLN A 258 15.82 -8.23 -18.29
N ILE A 259 15.86 -9.36 -17.57
CA ILE A 259 16.40 -9.44 -16.22
C ILE A 259 17.07 -10.79 -15.95
N VAL A 260 18.26 -10.78 -15.38
CA VAL A 260 18.93 -11.98 -14.88
C VAL A 260 19.56 -11.71 -13.53
N LYS A 261 19.42 -12.65 -12.60
CA LYS A 261 20.14 -12.66 -11.32
C LYS A 261 21.34 -13.60 -11.41
N ILE A 262 22.46 -13.18 -10.85
CA ILE A 262 23.74 -13.86 -10.90
C ILE A 262 24.29 -13.97 -9.47
N ASP A 263 24.67 -15.18 -9.07
CA ASP A 263 25.35 -15.41 -7.79
C ASP A 263 26.85 -15.12 -7.95
N LEU A 264 27.39 -14.26 -7.13
CA LEU A 264 28.77 -13.84 -7.11
C LEU A 264 29.59 -14.73 -6.15
N GLY A 265 29.97 -15.93 -6.62
CA GLY A 265 30.79 -16.87 -5.85
C GLY A 265 32.25 -16.41 -5.72
N ALA A 266 33.03 -17.09 -4.87
CA ALA A 266 34.42 -16.73 -4.61
C ALA A 266 35.31 -16.80 -5.86
N THR A 267 35.06 -17.74 -6.77
CA THR A 267 35.92 -18.02 -7.95
C THR A 267 35.25 -17.74 -9.29
N ALA A 268 33.91 -17.78 -9.33
CA ALA A 268 33.12 -17.54 -10.55
C ALA A 268 31.76 -16.96 -10.21
N ALA A 269 31.22 -16.16 -11.10
CA ALA A 269 29.84 -15.71 -11.13
C ALA A 269 29.00 -16.68 -11.96
N THR A 270 27.82 -17.06 -11.47
CA THR A 270 26.93 -18.05 -12.12
C THR A 270 25.49 -17.56 -12.11
N VAL A 271 24.73 -17.84 -13.17
CA VAL A 271 23.30 -17.50 -13.22
C VAL A 271 22.56 -18.22 -12.08
N ALA A 272 21.83 -17.45 -11.27
CA ALA A 272 21.11 -17.95 -10.12
C ALA A 272 19.83 -18.68 -10.50
N ASP A 273 19.33 -19.55 -9.61
CA ASP A 273 17.99 -20.13 -9.71
C ASP A 273 16.91 -19.09 -9.34
N TRP A 274 16.80 -18.04 -10.14
CA TRP A 274 15.82 -16.97 -10.03
C TRP A 274 15.36 -16.54 -11.41
N ASN A 275 14.07 -16.65 -11.71
CA ASN A 275 13.53 -16.26 -13.01
C ASN A 275 12.07 -15.82 -12.94
N THR A 276 11.66 -14.97 -13.87
CA THR A 276 10.30 -14.47 -14.01
C THR A 276 9.96 -14.22 -15.48
N ALA A 277 8.72 -14.51 -15.84
CA ALA A 277 8.16 -14.16 -17.15
C ALA A 277 7.46 -12.78 -17.16
N ARG A 278 7.49 -12.04 -16.02
CA ARG A 278 6.76 -10.79 -15.88
C ARG A 278 7.26 -9.66 -16.77
N TYR A 279 8.52 -9.71 -17.20
CA TYR A 279 9.13 -8.76 -18.14
C TYR A 279 9.10 -9.22 -19.61
N THR A 280 8.49 -10.39 -19.92
CA THR A 280 8.33 -10.89 -21.31
C THR A 280 7.26 -10.13 -22.12
N PRO A 281 6.11 -9.67 -21.54
CA PRO A 281 5.15 -8.87 -22.29
C PRO A 281 5.79 -7.60 -22.85
N ARG A 282 5.44 -7.25 -24.10
CA ARG A 282 5.91 -6.03 -24.74
C ARG A 282 5.15 -4.81 -24.22
N CYS A 283 5.88 -3.75 -23.90
CA CYS A 283 5.33 -2.41 -23.70
C CYS A 283 5.20 -1.69 -25.06
N LYS A 284 5.26 -0.38 -25.14
CA LYS A 284 5.20 0.38 -26.41
C LYS A 284 6.43 0.10 -27.29
N TRP A 285 6.49 -1.11 -27.82
CA TRP A 285 7.64 -1.69 -28.50
C TRP A 285 8.09 -0.94 -29.76
N GLN A 286 7.18 -0.13 -30.35
CA GLN A 286 7.54 0.75 -31.47
C GLN A 286 8.51 1.86 -31.05
N SER A 287 8.46 2.28 -29.79
CA SER A 287 9.23 3.39 -29.24
C SER A 287 10.37 2.95 -28.31
N PHE A 288 10.22 1.79 -27.65
CA PHE A 288 11.17 1.29 -26.66
C PHE A 288 11.68 -0.09 -27.06
N ASP A 289 12.99 -0.22 -27.20
CA ASP A 289 13.70 -1.48 -27.45
C ASP A 289 13.72 -2.40 -26.20
N SER A 290 13.73 -1.79 -25.03
CA SER A 290 13.63 -2.39 -23.70
C SER A 290 12.92 -1.39 -22.79
N TYR A 291 12.19 -1.87 -21.79
CA TYR A 291 11.47 -0.97 -20.88
C TYR A 291 11.99 -0.98 -19.44
N VAL A 292 12.93 -1.81 -19.09
CA VAL A 292 13.64 -1.73 -17.81
C VAL A 292 14.57 -0.50 -17.78
N ARG A 293 14.66 0.19 -16.64
CA ARG A 293 15.44 1.43 -16.55
C ARG A 293 16.47 1.43 -15.45
N ASP A 294 16.09 1.04 -14.23
CA ASP A 294 17.00 1.02 -13.10
C ASP A 294 16.65 -0.09 -12.11
N VAL A 295 17.62 -0.47 -11.27
CA VAL A 295 17.49 -1.52 -10.26
C VAL A 295 18.37 -1.21 -9.05
N ALA A 296 17.84 -1.38 -7.83
CA ALA A 296 18.61 -1.26 -6.60
C ALA A 296 18.25 -2.35 -5.60
N PHE A 297 19.22 -2.79 -4.78
CA PHE A 297 18.98 -3.68 -3.64
C PHE A 297 18.62 -2.88 -2.38
N SER A 298 17.83 -3.51 -1.49
CA SER A 298 17.64 -3.05 -0.13
C SER A 298 18.94 -3.17 0.68
N PRO A 299 19.15 -2.27 1.68
CA PRO A 299 20.35 -2.30 2.52
C PRO A 299 20.60 -3.62 3.26
N ASP A 300 19.52 -4.35 3.58
CA ASP A 300 19.53 -5.64 4.29
C ASP A 300 19.66 -6.87 3.37
N ASN A 301 19.80 -6.68 2.06
CA ASN A 301 19.84 -7.73 1.02
C ASN A 301 18.54 -8.55 0.88
N SER A 302 17.45 -8.18 1.53
CA SER A 302 16.22 -9.00 1.52
C SER A 302 15.46 -8.91 0.20
N TYR A 303 15.52 -7.76 -0.49
CA TYR A 303 14.82 -7.52 -1.75
C TYR A 303 15.58 -6.58 -2.68
N PHE A 304 15.08 -6.47 -3.90
CA PHE A 304 15.46 -5.41 -4.85
C PHE A 304 14.22 -4.86 -5.55
N VAL A 305 14.33 -3.65 -6.07
CA VAL A 305 13.27 -2.99 -6.84
C VAL A 305 13.76 -2.69 -8.24
N VAL A 306 12.93 -3.02 -9.24
CA VAL A 306 13.15 -2.67 -10.65
C VAL A 306 12.14 -1.62 -11.07
N VAL A 307 12.60 -0.58 -11.75
CA VAL A 307 11.73 0.48 -12.30
C VAL A 307 11.73 0.46 -13.82
N THR A 308 10.60 0.88 -14.44
CA THR A 308 10.36 0.67 -15.86
C THR A 308 9.70 1.88 -16.54
N THR A 309 9.74 1.86 -17.87
CA THR A 309 8.97 2.73 -18.79
C THR A 309 8.00 1.90 -19.61
N GLY A 310 7.40 2.43 -20.66
CA GLY A 310 6.82 1.62 -21.72
C GLY A 310 5.37 1.88 -22.06
N ALA A 311 4.75 2.90 -21.50
CA ALA A 311 3.33 3.24 -21.58
C ALA A 311 2.41 2.25 -20.83
N PRO A 312 1.16 2.63 -20.49
CA PRO A 312 0.29 1.83 -19.64
C PRO A 312 -0.35 0.67 -20.42
N TYR A 313 0.14 -0.54 -20.16
CA TYR A 313 -0.45 -1.78 -20.65
C TYR A 313 -0.92 -2.62 -19.46
N SER A 314 -2.23 -2.85 -19.37
CA SER A 314 -2.85 -3.57 -18.25
C SER A 314 -2.25 -4.97 -18.04
N GLY A 315 -1.95 -5.31 -16.79
CA GLY A 315 -1.42 -6.60 -16.37
C GLY A 315 0.06 -6.83 -16.66
N THR A 316 0.77 -5.83 -17.23
CA THR A 316 2.21 -5.85 -17.50
C THR A 316 2.98 -5.10 -16.40
N LEU A 317 4.31 -5.08 -16.53
CA LEU A 317 5.19 -4.25 -15.70
C LEU A 317 5.71 -3.03 -16.48
N CYS A 318 4.88 -2.46 -17.34
CA CYS A 318 5.18 -1.21 -18.06
C CYS A 318 4.85 -0.02 -17.16
N ASP A 319 5.74 0.98 -17.10
CA ASP A 319 5.60 2.18 -16.26
C ASP A 319 5.36 1.86 -14.77
N THR A 320 6.24 1.03 -14.20
CA THR A 320 6.10 0.51 -12.83
C THR A 320 7.37 0.61 -12.00
N ALA A 321 7.18 0.58 -10.66
CA ALA A 321 8.17 0.13 -9.70
C ALA A 321 7.70 -1.21 -9.12
N ALA A 322 8.57 -2.24 -9.10
CA ALA A 322 8.21 -3.59 -8.67
C ALA A 322 9.26 -4.18 -7.72
N ARG A 323 8.83 -4.64 -6.54
CA ARG A 323 9.67 -5.29 -5.54
C ARG A 323 9.76 -6.79 -5.77
N TRP A 324 10.97 -7.32 -5.68
CA TRP A 324 11.31 -8.73 -5.84
C TRP A 324 12.11 -9.22 -4.63
N GLU A 325 11.73 -10.35 -4.06
CA GLU A 325 12.47 -10.95 -2.94
C GLU A 325 13.79 -11.55 -3.43
N ALA A 326 14.90 -11.09 -2.88
CA ALA A 326 16.25 -11.48 -3.30
C ALA A 326 16.58 -12.96 -3.01
N GLY A 327 16.02 -13.49 -1.90
CA GLY A 327 16.18 -14.90 -1.53
C GLY A 327 15.21 -15.87 -2.20
N ALA A 328 14.29 -15.39 -3.06
CA ALA A 328 13.38 -16.28 -3.77
C ALA A 328 14.10 -17.12 -4.81
N THR A 329 13.60 -18.35 -5.06
CA THR A 329 14.12 -19.28 -6.06
C THR A 329 13.02 -19.81 -6.96
N GLY A 330 13.37 -20.22 -8.19
CA GLY A 330 12.46 -20.82 -9.16
C GLY A 330 12.19 -19.96 -10.39
N SER A 331 11.31 -20.45 -11.28
CA SER A 331 11.15 -19.93 -12.63
C SER A 331 9.89 -19.11 -12.92
N ALA A 332 8.97 -18.99 -11.95
CA ALA A 332 7.69 -18.30 -12.13
C ALA A 332 7.44 -17.25 -11.04
N LEU A 333 8.50 -16.56 -10.63
CA LEU A 333 8.45 -15.62 -9.53
C LEU A 333 7.56 -14.43 -9.85
N GLN A 334 6.87 -13.93 -8.81
CA GLN A 334 5.99 -12.76 -8.87
C GLN A 334 6.54 -11.67 -7.97
N PRO A 335 6.33 -10.39 -8.31
CA PRO A 335 6.71 -9.30 -7.43
C PRO A 335 5.83 -9.30 -6.17
N THR A 336 6.41 -8.88 -5.05
CA THR A 336 5.69 -8.73 -3.77
C THR A 336 4.66 -7.62 -3.87
N TRP A 337 5.03 -6.51 -4.51
CA TRP A 337 4.13 -5.42 -4.85
C TRP A 337 4.57 -4.75 -6.17
N VAL A 338 3.64 -4.04 -6.78
CA VAL A 338 3.86 -3.21 -7.96
C VAL A 338 3.14 -1.89 -7.76
N ASP A 339 3.85 -0.77 -7.91
CA ASP A 339 3.26 0.56 -8.07
C ASP A 339 3.25 0.96 -9.55
N TYR A 340 2.16 1.57 -9.99
CA TYR A 340 1.94 2.00 -11.37
C TYR A 340 1.82 3.52 -11.44
N SER A 341 2.53 4.15 -12.38
CA SER A 341 2.37 5.59 -12.66
C SER A 341 1.13 5.88 -13.55
N GLY A 342 0.68 4.90 -14.32
CA GLY A 342 -0.43 5.06 -15.26
C GLY A 342 -0.07 5.80 -16.55
N GLY A 343 1.18 5.70 -17.01
CA GLY A 343 1.63 6.24 -18.30
C GLY A 343 2.89 7.10 -18.24
N ASP A 344 3.51 7.20 -17.06
CA ASP A 344 4.73 7.98 -16.90
C ASP A 344 5.94 7.07 -16.60
N THR A 345 7.08 7.41 -17.18
CA THR A 345 8.34 6.66 -17.03
C THR A 345 8.94 6.83 -15.65
N PHE A 346 9.30 5.71 -15.01
CA PHE A 346 10.31 5.68 -13.96
C PHE A 346 11.70 5.56 -14.59
N LEU A 347 12.68 6.30 -14.06
CA LEU A 347 14.05 6.34 -14.57
C LEU A 347 15.08 5.85 -13.56
N SER A 348 14.86 6.11 -12.26
CA SER A 348 15.83 5.82 -11.21
C SER A 348 15.17 5.31 -9.94
N VAL A 349 15.93 4.54 -9.16
CA VAL A 349 15.54 4.01 -7.85
C VAL A 349 16.71 4.01 -6.89
N GLY A 350 16.48 4.46 -5.64
CA GLY A 350 17.43 4.36 -4.53
C GLY A 350 16.70 3.86 -3.29
N ILE A 351 17.31 2.96 -2.52
CA ILE A 351 16.63 2.31 -1.39
C ILE A 351 17.39 2.59 -0.10
N SER A 352 16.65 3.05 0.91
CA SER A 352 17.09 3.11 2.30
C SER A 352 16.33 2.08 3.14
N GLU A 353 16.59 2.04 4.45
CA GLU A 353 15.87 1.19 5.39
C GLU A 353 14.38 1.56 5.47
N GLU A 354 14.05 2.85 5.36
CA GLU A 354 12.70 3.38 5.59
C GLU A 354 11.92 3.67 4.31
N ALA A 355 12.59 3.75 3.13
CA ALA A 355 11.91 4.15 1.90
C ALA A 355 12.58 3.60 0.64
N VAL A 356 11.74 3.33 -0.37
CA VAL A 356 12.15 3.17 -1.76
C VAL A 356 11.93 4.50 -2.47
N TYR A 357 12.99 5.25 -2.71
CA TYR A 357 12.94 6.49 -3.47
C TYR A 357 12.88 6.16 -4.96
N VAL A 358 11.97 6.80 -5.68
CA VAL A 358 11.80 6.63 -7.13
C VAL A 358 11.82 7.97 -7.83
N GLY A 359 12.42 7.99 -8.99
CA GLY A 359 12.53 9.16 -9.85
C GLY A 359 12.14 8.89 -11.28
N GLY A 360 11.74 9.94 -11.99
CA GLY A 360 11.35 9.82 -13.38
C GLY A 360 10.54 11.00 -13.90
N HIS A 361 9.72 10.72 -14.91
CA HIS A 361 8.80 11.68 -15.53
C HIS A 361 7.39 11.56 -14.94
N LEU A 362 7.28 11.47 -13.61
CA LEU A 362 6.07 11.06 -12.89
C LEU A 362 5.07 12.21 -12.74
N ARG A 363 3.76 11.89 -12.80
CA ARG A 363 2.62 12.74 -12.38
C ARG A 363 1.90 12.10 -11.20
N TRP A 364 1.65 10.81 -11.28
CA TRP A 364 0.93 10.04 -10.26
C TRP A 364 1.62 8.71 -9.98
N LEU A 365 1.30 8.17 -8.81
CA LEU A 365 1.63 6.82 -8.36
C LEU A 365 0.34 6.14 -7.86
N ASN A 366 0.36 4.84 -7.56
CA ASN A 366 -0.81 4.03 -7.23
C ASN A 366 -1.94 4.17 -8.28
N ASN A 367 -1.56 4.30 -9.56
CA ASN A 367 -2.45 4.65 -10.68
C ASN A 367 -2.61 3.46 -11.65
N THR A 368 -3.01 2.29 -11.13
CA THR A 368 -3.00 0.99 -11.83
C THR A 368 -3.79 0.99 -13.14
N THR A 369 -4.89 1.74 -13.20
CA THR A 369 -5.75 1.81 -14.40
C THR A 369 -5.59 3.11 -15.17
N GLY A 370 -4.59 3.92 -14.83
CA GLY A 370 -4.30 5.18 -15.52
C GLY A 370 -3.87 4.97 -16.97
N THR A 371 -4.25 5.89 -17.82
CA THR A 371 -3.84 5.96 -19.23
C THR A 371 -3.54 7.42 -19.57
N ASP A 372 -2.41 7.93 -19.09
CA ASP A 372 -2.03 9.35 -19.14
C ASP A 372 -2.98 10.30 -18.38
N ASN A 373 -3.72 9.78 -17.40
CA ASN A 373 -4.61 10.56 -16.54
C ASN A 373 -4.70 9.92 -15.15
N ALA A 374 -5.13 10.69 -14.14
CA ALA A 374 -5.46 10.18 -12.82
C ALA A 374 -6.70 9.27 -12.90
N ARG A 375 -6.60 8.08 -12.34
CA ARG A 375 -7.71 7.14 -12.14
C ARG A 375 -7.80 6.75 -10.66
N ALA A 376 -8.80 5.94 -10.31
CA ALA A 376 -9.05 5.54 -8.93
C ALA A 376 -7.77 5.03 -8.24
N GLY A 377 -7.36 5.69 -7.19
CA GLY A 377 -6.13 5.43 -6.42
C GLY A 377 -4.96 6.34 -6.75
N ALA A 378 -5.00 7.09 -7.85
CA ALA A 378 -3.90 7.97 -8.24
C ALA A 378 -3.56 9.00 -7.17
N VAL A 379 -2.29 9.09 -6.81
CA VAL A 379 -1.73 10.06 -5.86
C VAL A 379 -0.71 10.93 -6.59
N GLY A 380 -0.89 12.24 -6.55
CA GLY A 380 0.01 13.21 -7.21
C GLY A 380 1.44 13.15 -6.67
N ARG A 381 2.43 12.92 -7.57
CA ARG A 381 3.87 12.91 -7.26
C ARG A 381 4.66 13.46 -8.43
N ALA A 382 5.11 14.69 -8.30
CA ALA A 382 5.80 15.39 -9.37
C ALA A 382 7.27 14.94 -9.49
N SER A 383 7.56 13.99 -10.39
CA SER A 383 8.87 13.48 -10.80
C SER A 383 9.65 12.66 -9.77
N ILE A 384 9.49 12.88 -8.47
CA ILE A 384 10.18 12.15 -7.41
C ILE A 384 9.22 11.79 -6.27
N ALA A 385 9.43 10.63 -5.67
CA ALA A 385 8.60 10.14 -4.56
C ALA A 385 9.40 9.19 -3.65
N ALA A 386 8.84 8.91 -2.47
CA ALA A 386 9.23 7.82 -1.61
C ALA A 386 8.06 6.82 -1.53
N LEU A 387 8.35 5.54 -1.65
CA LEU A 387 7.39 4.45 -1.52
C LEU A 387 7.65 3.67 -0.22
N ASP A 388 6.58 3.17 0.37
CA ASP A 388 6.65 2.26 1.52
C ASP A 388 7.28 0.92 1.08
N PRO A 389 8.41 0.50 1.66
CA PRO A 389 9.06 -0.75 1.30
C PRO A 389 8.17 -1.98 1.42
N ALA A 390 7.19 -1.99 2.33
CA ALA A 390 6.34 -3.14 2.60
C ALA A 390 5.27 -3.38 1.52
N ASN A 391 4.77 -2.32 0.86
CA ASN A 391 3.61 -2.40 -0.02
C ASN A 391 3.69 -1.58 -1.31
N GLY A 392 4.72 -0.75 -1.47
CA GLY A 392 4.94 0.07 -2.67
C GLY A 392 4.08 1.32 -2.77
N LEU A 393 3.26 1.63 -1.76
CA LEU A 393 2.42 2.83 -1.79
C LEU A 393 3.22 4.10 -1.50
N PRO A 394 2.82 5.24 -2.08
CA PRO A 394 3.49 6.52 -1.84
C PRO A 394 3.43 6.93 -0.37
N LEU A 395 4.58 7.17 0.24
CA LEU A 395 4.71 7.81 1.55
C LEU A 395 4.33 9.30 1.47
N SER A 396 4.24 9.96 2.61
CA SER A 396 3.90 11.38 2.73
C SER A 396 4.96 12.33 2.14
N TRP A 397 6.20 11.86 1.91
CA TRP A 397 7.29 12.65 1.32
C TRP A 397 7.00 13.05 -0.13
N ASN A 398 6.74 14.33 -0.39
CA ASN A 398 6.33 14.89 -1.68
C ASN A 398 6.98 16.25 -1.99
N PRO A 399 8.31 16.33 -2.10
CA PRO A 399 8.97 17.60 -2.47
C PRO A 399 8.70 17.99 -3.93
N GLY A 400 8.62 17.02 -4.82
CA GLY A 400 8.38 17.17 -6.26
C GLY A 400 9.45 17.97 -7.02
N ARG A 401 9.41 17.86 -8.35
CA ARG A 401 10.24 18.63 -9.32
C ARG A 401 9.34 19.21 -10.40
N HIS A 402 9.46 20.50 -10.66
CA HIS A 402 8.66 21.18 -11.69
C HIS A 402 9.45 22.33 -12.34
N PRO A 403 9.50 22.42 -13.68
CA PRO A 403 8.93 21.47 -14.66
C PRO A 403 9.58 20.11 -14.60
N ARG A 404 8.85 19.05 -15.04
CA ARG A 404 9.28 17.66 -14.91
C ARG A 404 10.55 17.33 -15.72
N GLY A 405 10.73 17.99 -16.88
CA GLY A 405 11.82 17.67 -17.79
C GLY A 405 11.73 16.24 -18.34
N ILE A 406 12.85 15.62 -18.63
CA ILE A 406 12.98 14.17 -18.85
C ILE A 406 12.79 13.43 -17.52
N GLY A 407 13.28 14.04 -16.42
CA GLY A 407 13.03 13.60 -15.06
C GLY A 407 14.29 13.38 -14.23
N ALA A 408 14.09 12.75 -13.06
CA ALA A 408 15.18 12.31 -12.20
C ALA A 408 15.77 11.01 -12.75
N SER A 409 16.97 11.07 -13.34
CA SER A 409 17.64 9.94 -14.00
C SER A 409 18.59 9.17 -13.10
N GLU A 410 18.96 9.73 -11.94
CA GLU A 410 19.89 9.10 -11.00
C GLU A 410 19.49 9.37 -9.56
N MET A 411 19.60 8.36 -8.69
CA MET A 411 19.38 8.47 -7.24
C MET A 411 20.47 7.72 -6.47
N LEU A 412 21.17 8.45 -5.60
CA LEU A 412 22.17 7.87 -4.70
C LEU A 412 21.79 8.10 -3.25
N VAL A 413 21.44 7.03 -2.54
CA VAL A 413 21.24 7.04 -1.08
C VAL A 413 22.60 6.94 -0.40
N THR A 414 22.87 7.86 0.54
CA THR A 414 24.09 7.91 1.35
C THR A 414 23.73 7.98 2.82
N PRO A 415 24.62 7.70 3.78
CA PRO A 415 24.30 7.81 5.21
C PRO A 415 23.82 9.20 5.67
N THR A 416 24.02 10.22 4.88
CA THR A 416 23.62 11.61 5.22
C THR A 416 22.40 12.10 4.49
N GLY A 417 21.86 11.33 3.53
CA GLY A 417 20.70 11.72 2.76
C GLY A 417 20.67 11.16 1.34
N LEU A 418 19.83 11.75 0.49
CA LEU A 418 19.57 11.34 -0.89
C LEU A 418 20.09 12.40 -1.88
N TRP A 419 20.94 11.99 -2.80
CA TRP A 419 21.30 12.76 -3.99
C TRP A 419 20.37 12.39 -5.14
N VAL A 420 19.95 13.41 -5.92
CA VAL A 420 19.09 13.24 -7.10
C VAL A 420 19.70 13.97 -8.27
N GLY A 421 20.01 13.25 -9.35
CA GLY A 421 20.48 13.77 -10.63
C GLY A 421 19.37 13.80 -11.69
N GLY A 422 19.58 14.52 -12.78
CA GLY A 422 18.69 14.59 -13.94
C GLY A 422 18.88 15.86 -14.76
N ASP A 423 17.80 16.27 -15.46
CA ASP A 423 17.81 17.46 -16.33
C ASP A 423 17.02 18.65 -15.79
N THR A 424 16.28 18.49 -14.71
CA THR A 424 15.37 19.53 -14.18
C THR A 424 16.09 20.52 -13.27
N LEU A 425 15.59 21.76 -13.24
CA LEU A 425 16.24 22.89 -12.61
C LEU A 425 15.73 23.21 -11.20
N TRP A 426 14.54 22.76 -10.86
CA TRP A 426 13.85 23.17 -9.65
C TRP A 426 13.33 21.97 -8.85
N ILE A 427 13.43 22.09 -7.54
CA ILE A 427 12.70 21.29 -6.57
C ILE A 427 11.47 22.11 -6.13
N GLY A 428 10.32 21.44 -5.94
CA GLY A 428 9.04 22.09 -5.77
C GLY A 428 8.57 22.79 -7.05
N ASN A 429 7.44 23.47 -6.97
CA ASN A 429 6.92 24.30 -8.07
C ASN A 429 7.70 25.63 -8.11
N PHE A 430 8.88 25.63 -8.74
CA PHE A 430 9.81 26.76 -8.82
C PHE A 430 10.27 27.31 -7.45
N GLN A 431 10.26 26.47 -6.39
CA GLN A 431 10.57 26.94 -5.05
C GLN A 431 12.06 26.96 -4.76
N TYR A 432 12.78 25.87 -5.08
CA TYR A 432 14.20 25.73 -4.82
C TYR A 432 14.97 25.47 -6.12
N ARG A 433 15.71 26.46 -6.60
CA ARG A 433 16.58 26.25 -7.76
C ARG A 433 17.71 25.29 -7.39
N ARG A 434 17.77 24.13 -8.04
CA ARG A 434 18.78 23.08 -7.89
C ARG A 434 19.02 22.48 -9.27
N GLU A 435 19.92 23.12 -10.02
CA GLU A 435 20.08 22.82 -11.42
C GLU A 435 20.72 21.44 -11.62
N ARG A 436 19.92 20.48 -11.99
CA ARG A 436 20.22 19.11 -12.40
C ARG A 436 20.82 18.22 -11.32
N ILE A 437 21.19 18.76 -10.16
CA ILE A 437 21.65 17.97 -9.01
C ILE A 437 21.14 18.59 -7.71
N ALA A 438 20.54 17.75 -6.87
CA ALA A 438 19.98 18.15 -5.58
C ALA A 438 20.36 17.15 -4.50
N PHE A 439 20.55 17.63 -3.26
CA PHE A 439 20.77 16.83 -2.08
C PHE A 439 19.62 17.04 -1.07
N PHE A 440 18.95 15.97 -0.69
CA PHE A 440 17.96 15.96 0.37
C PHE A 440 18.58 15.37 1.64
N PRO A 441 18.85 16.19 2.68
CA PRO A 441 19.55 15.72 3.87
C PRO A 441 18.64 14.81 4.72
N LEU A 442 19.24 13.82 5.37
CA LEU A 442 18.55 13.01 6.38
C LEU A 442 18.22 13.84 7.62
N ALA A 443 19.12 14.79 7.97
CA ALA A 443 18.87 15.73 9.06
C ALA A 443 17.64 16.60 8.75
N GLY A 444 16.68 16.65 9.71
CA GLY A 444 15.39 17.32 9.51
C GLY A 444 14.36 16.51 8.75
N GLY A 445 14.69 15.28 8.37
CA GLY A 445 13.74 14.32 7.77
C GLY A 445 12.64 13.89 8.75
N THR A 446 11.63 13.19 8.24
CA THR A 446 10.44 12.77 8.99
C THR A 446 10.46 11.27 9.21
N ALA A 447 10.21 10.82 10.44
CA ALA A 447 10.04 9.39 10.72
C ALA A 447 8.79 8.87 10.01
N VAL A 448 8.88 7.68 9.42
CA VAL A 448 7.74 6.97 8.84
C VAL A 448 6.82 6.53 9.97
N HIS A 449 5.52 6.58 9.72
CA HIS A 449 4.53 6.16 10.72
C HIS A 449 4.75 4.69 11.10
N PRO A 450 4.86 4.37 12.40
CA PRO A 450 5.06 2.99 12.84
C PRO A 450 3.93 2.06 12.40
N THR A 451 4.27 0.83 12.04
CA THR A 451 3.31 -0.20 11.63
C THR A 451 3.01 -1.23 12.73
N THR A 452 3.45 -0.96 13.97
CA THR A 452 3.20 -1.82 15.13
C THR A 452 1.71 -1.90 15.42
N THR A 453 1.21 -3.12 15.68
CA THR A 453 -0.17 -3.39 16.10
C THR A 453 -0.19 -3.87 17.55
N ALA A 454 -1.29 -3.63 18.25
CA ALA A 454 -1.49 -4.16 19.57
C ALA A 454 -1.88 -5.66 19.51
N THR A 455 -1.56 -6.40 20.58
CA THR A 455 -1.79 -7.84 20.66
C THR A 455 -2.51 -8.24 21.96
N LEU A 456 -3.16 -9.40 21.92
CA LEU A 456 -3.77 -10.04 23.10
C LEU A 456 -2.80 -11.07 23.72
N PRO A 457 -2.82 -11.28 25.04
CA PRO A 457 -3.64 -10.58 26.05
C PRO A 457 -3.41 -9.08 26.10
N GLY A 458 -4.49 -8.28 26.21
CA GLY A 458 -4.43 -6.82 26.16
C GLY A 458 -5.80 -6.18 26.16
N ASN A 459 -5.88 -4.99 25.64
CA ASN A 459 -7.08 -4.16 25.66
C ASN A 459 -7.87 -4.25 24.35
N VAL A 460 -9.17 -4.47 24.45
CA VAL A 460 -10.12 -4.35 23.35
C VAL A 460 -11.03 -3.15 23.62
N TYR A 461 -11.09 -2.25 22.65
CA TYR A 461 -11.88 -1.04 22.69
C TYR A 461 -13.17 -1.22 21.92
N GLN A 462 -14.28 -0.81 22.51
CA GLN A 462 -15.61 -0.73 21.88
C GLN A 462 -15.99 0.75 21.80
N ALA A 463 -16.12 1.29 20.59
CA ALA A 463 -16.47 2.69 20.35
C ALA A 463 -17.79 2.81 19.60
N GLY A 464 -18.61 3.83 19.93
CA GLY A 464 -19.97 3.94 19.41
C GLY A 464 -20.86 2.79 19.89
N LEU A 465 -20.91 2.59 21.18
CA LEU A 465 -21.77 1.58 21.81
C LEU A 465 -23.21 1.73 21.34
N PRO A 466 -23.97 0.63 21.17
CA PRO A 466 -25.38 0.71 20.92
C PRO A 466 -26.00 1.61 21.98
N GLN A 467 -26.71 2.67 21.55
CA GLN A 467 -27.43 3.48 22.52
C GLN A 467 -28.49 2.61 23.17
N PRO A 468 -28.68 2.68 24.51
CA PRO A 468 -29.75 1.98 25.11
C PRO A 468 -31.06 2.45 24.46
N THR A 469 -31.73 1.54 23.82
CA THR A 469 -32.98 1.85 23.10
C THR A 469 -34.07 0.94 23.63
N ASN A 470 -35.28 1.44 23.58
CA ASN A 470 -36.43 0.61 23.83
C ASN A 470 -36.79 -0.29 22.63
N VAL A 471 -36.12 -0.15 21.49
CA VAL A 471 -36.35 -0.97 20.31
C VAL A 471 -35.89 -2.40 20.57
N LEU A 472 -36.80 -3.34 20.50
CA LEU A 472 -36.54 -4.78 20.67
C LEU A 472 -36.30 -5.45 19.31
N TYR A 473 -37.12 -5.11 18.31
CA TYR A 473 -37.02 -5.67 16.96
C TYR A 473 -37.24 -4.60 15.89
N ARG A 474 -36.54 -4.71 14.79
CA ARG A 474 -36.73 -3.99 13.54
C ARG A 474 -36.54 -4.94 12.38
N VAL A 475 -37.52 -5.07 11.50
CA VAL A 475 -37.45 -5.94 10.32
C VAL A 475 -37.91 -5.16 9.08
N ASN A 476 -37.08 -5.12 8.04
CA ASN A 476 -37.44 -4.63 6.72
C ASN A 476 -38.11 -5.77 5.94
N ALA A 477 -39.44 -5.85 6.01
CA ALA A 477 -40.21 -6.96 5.48
C ALA A 477 -40.12 -7.03 3.94
N GLY A 478 -39.59 -8.14 3.44
CA GLY A 478 -39.36 -8.36 2.02
C GLY A 478 -38.02 -7.77 1.48
N GLY A 479 -37.25 -7.05 2.30
CA GLY A 479 -36.07 -6.32 1.87
C GLY A 479 -34.75 -6.75 2.52
N SER A 480 -33.62 -6.19 2.03
CA SER A 480 -32.30 -6.30 2.66
C SER A 480 -32.23 -5.45 3.93
N SER A 481 -31.17 -5.63 4.73
CA SER A 481 -30.97 -4.76 5.92
C SER A 481 -30.84 -3.29 5.52
N VAL A 482 -31.42 -2.41 6.35
CA VAL A 482 -31.37 -0.96 6.18
C VAL A 482 -30.74 -0.35 7.43
N ALA A 483 -29.79 0.58 7.25
CA ALA A 483 -29.13 1.26 8.36
C ALA A 483 -30.11 2.16 9.12
N ALA A 484 -30.05 2.13 10.46
CA ALA A 484 -30.81 3.06 11.29
C ALA A 484 -30.26 4.47 11.15
N THR A 485 -31.14 5.47 11.10
CA THR A 485 -30.79 6.89 11.04
C THR A 485 -30.99 7.61 12.38
N ASP A 486 -31.53 6.91 13.37
CA ASP A 486 -31.88 7.43 14.70
C ASP A 486 -30.93 6.96 15.82
N GLY A 487 -29.82 6.30 15.46
CA GLY A 487 -28.85 5.74 16.42
C GLY A 487 -29.29 4.43 17.07
N GLY A 488 -30.49 3.92 16.77
CA GLY A 488 -30.96 2.61 17.20
C GLY A 488 -30.36 1.45 16.37
N PRO A 489 -30.83 0.21 16.62
CA PRO A 489 -30.43 -0.94 15.84
C PRO A 489 -30.89 -0.82 14.37
N ASP A 490 -30.06 -1.31 13.46
CA ASP A 490 -30.42 -1.38 12.04
C ASP A 490 -31.63 -2.28 11.80
N TRP A 491 -32.35 -2.04 10.71
CA TRP A 491 -33.48 -2.88 10.28
C TRP A 491 -32.94 -4.18 9.69
N ALA A 492 -33.32 -5.31 10.29
CA ALA A 492 -32.88 -6.61 9.85
C ALA A 492 -33.48 -6.97 8.49
N ALA A 493 -32.70 -7.73 7.70
CA ALA A 493 -33.17 -8.23 6.42
C ALA A 493 -34.29 -9.29 6.56
N ASP A 494 -35.18 -9.32 5.56
CA ASP A 494 -36.20 -10.34 5.39
C ASP A 494 -36.42 -10.62 3.90
N THR A 495 -35.38 -11.08 3.21
CA THR A 495 -35.45 -11.35 1.76
C THR A 495 -35.98 -12.75 1.47
N SER A 496 -36.34 -13.02 0.21
CA SER A 496 -36.75 -14.36 -0.23
C SER A 496 -35.67 -15.42 -0.05
N SER A 497 -34.36 -15.01 -0.15
CA SER A 497 -33.20 -15.91 0.01
C SER A 497 -32.71 -16.00 1.46
N SER A 498 -33.05 -15.03 2.31
CA SER A 498 -32.72 -14.99 3.74
C SER A 498 -33.91 -14.42 4.52
N PRO A 499 -34.97 -15.24 4.69
CA PRO A 499 -36.17 -14.79 5.35
C PRO A 499 -35.92 -14.57 6.85
N SER A 500 -36.68 -13.65 7.42
CA SER A 500 -36.73 -13.43 8.87
C SER A 500 -37.23 -14.68 9.59
N PRO A 501 -36.62 -15.04 10.74
CA PRO A 501 -37.10 -16.17 11.53
C PRO A 501 -38.45 -15.90 12.24
N TYR A 502 -38.99 -14.70 12.16
CA TYR A 502 -40.14 -14.27 12.93
C TYR A 502 -41.47 -14.42 12.20
N HIS A 503 -41.51 -14.78 10.92
CA HIS A 503 -42.75 -15.00 10.18
C HIS A 503 -42.92 -16.48 9.75
N ASN A 504 -44.16 -16.89 9.51
CA ASN A 504 -44.49 -18.21 8.96
C ASN A 504 -44.13 -18.31 7.48
N THR A 505 -44.10 -19.52 6.94
CA THR A 505 -43.89 -19.78 5.52
C THR A 505 -45.18 -19.54 4.71
N GLY A 506 -45.06 -19.21 3.42
CA GLY A 506 -46.22 -19.01 2.52
C GLY A 506 -46.32 -17.61 1.94
N SER A 507 -45.86 -16.60 2.69
CA SER A 507 -45.85 -15.22 2.20
C SER A 507 -44.80 -15.01 1.10
N SER A 508 -45.00 -13.97 0.29
CA SER A 508 -44.13 -13.58 -0.84
C SER A 508 -43.57 -12.18 -0.65
N VAL A 509 -42.55 -11.83 -1.44
CA VAL A 509 -41.91 -10.52 -1.39
C VAL A 509 -42.06 -9.76 -2.70
N SER A 510 -42.19 -8.45 -2.64
CA SER A 510 -42.19 -7.56 -3.80
C SER A 510 -41.26 -6.37 -3.58
N SER A 511 -40.76 -5.77 -4.67
CA SER A 511 -39.87 -4.58 -4.60
C SER A 511 -40.23 -3.55 -5.63
N TYR A 512 -39.95 -2.27 -5.30
CA TYR A 512 -40.27 -1.09 -6.10
C TYR A 512 -39.05 -0.20 -6.24
N THR A 513 -38.86 0.38 -7.41
CA THR A 513 -37.69 1.22 -7.75
C THR A 513 -37.91 2.73 -7.50
N THR A 514 -39.16 3.16 -7.29
CA THR A 514 -39.50 4.56 -6.99
C THR A 514 -39.67 4.76 -5.50
N ALA A 515 -39.20 5.87 -4.94
CA ALA A 515 -39.42 6.19 -3.53
C ALA A 515 -40.92 6.47 -3.25
N ALA A 516 -41.41 6.03 -2.07
CA ALA A 516 -42.70 6.44 -1.53
C ALA A 516 -42.62 7.87 -0.98
N SER A 517 -43.73 8.63 -1.02
CA SER A 517 -43.90 9.76 -0.11
C SER A 517 -44.30 9.26 1.28
N LEU A 518 -44.03 10.02 2.34
CA LEU A 518 -44.38 9.62 3.71
C LEU A 518 -45.46 10.56 4.24
N ASP A 519 -46.43 10.00 4.95
CA ASP A 519 -47.42 10.80 5.66
C ASP A 519 -46.92 11.20 7.09
N SER A 520 -47.67 12.01 7.81
CA SER A 520 -47.31 12.52 9.10
C SER A 520 -47.33 11.48 10.24
N THR A 521 -47.79 10.26 10.02
CA THR A 521 -47.77 9.18 11.00
C THR A 521 -46.38 8.53 11.09
N VAL A 522 -45.58 8.67 10.05
CA VAL A 522 -44.24 8.11 10.01
C VAL A 522 -43.30 8.96 10.84
N PRO A 523 -42.58 8.39 11.84
CA PRO A 523 -41.60 9.13 12.64
C PRO A 523 -40.52 9.76 11.81
N ALA A 524 -40.10 10.98 12.18
CA ALA A 524 -38.98 11.64 11.53
C ALA A 524 -37.68 10.78 11.65
N GLY A 525 -36.94 10.67 10.55
CA GLY A 525 -35.76 9.82 10.51
C GLY A 525 -36.04 8.36 10.19
N THR A 526 -37.28 7.96 9.89
CA THR A 526 -37.55 6.62 9.32
C THR A 526 -36.96 6.53 7.91
N PRO A 527 -36.12 5.52 7.59
CA PRO A 527 -35.58 5.36 6.24
C PRO A 527 -36.70 5.11 5.22
N VAL A 528 -36.76 5.93 4.17
CA VAL A 528 -37.76 5.80 3.11
C VAL A 528 -37.61 4.48 2.32
N GLU A 529 -36.42 3.91 2.33
CA GLU A 529 -36.06 2.62 1.70
C GLU A 529 -36.88 1.46 2.23
N LEU A 530 -37.40 1.52 3.47
CA LEU A 530 -38.25 0.50 4.05
C LEU A 530 -39.50 0.27 3.21
N TYR A 531 -40.02 1.30 2.57
CA TYR A 531 -41.21 1.23 1.73
C TYR A 531 -40.91 0.79 0.28
N ASN A 532 -39.67 0.52 -0.06
CA ASN A 532 -39.31 -0.01 -1.38
C ASN A 532 -39.43 -1.53 -1.47
N HIS A 533 -39.73 -2.18 -0.34
CA HIS A 533 -39.96 -3.63 -0.27
C HIS A 533 -41.24 -3.88 0.51
N GLU A 534 -41.88 -5.00 0.24
CA GLU A 534 -43.02 -5.47 1.02
C GLU A 534 -43.02 -7.00 1.11
N ARG A 535 -43.50 -7.49 2.24
CA ARG A 535 -43.95 -8.87 2.36
C ARG A 535 -45.48 -8.86 2.29
N TYR A 536 -46.02 -9.69 1.42
CA TYR A 536 -47.43 -9.82 1.23
C TYR A 536 -47.89 -11.30 1.28
N ASP A 537 -49.17 -11.52 1.61
CA ASP A 537 -49.73 -12.84 1.67
C ASP A 537 -50.54 -13.13 0.39
N PRO A 538 -50.10 -14.06 -0.48
CA PRO A 538 -50.85 -14.46 -1.65
C PRO A 538 -52.17 -15.14 -1.24
N SER A 539 -53.23 -14.98 -2.04
CA SER A 539 -54.49 -15.61 -1.78
C SER A 539 -54.41 -17.16 -1.74
N GLY A 540 -54.87 -17.75 -0.68
CA GLY A 540 -54.93 -19.20 -0.42
C GLY A 540 -53.73 -19.70 0.41
N GLY A 541 -54.03 -20.55 1.39
CA GLY A 541 -53.03 -21.03 2.37
C GLY A 541 -53.35 -20.57 3.78
N ALA A 542 -52.35 -20.60 4.67
CA ALA A 542 -52.46 -20.04 6.00
C ALA A 542 -52.16 -18.53 5.94
N GLU A 543 -52.87 -17.72 6.70
CA GLU A 543 -52.61 -16.27 6.81
C GLU A 543 -51.20 -15.96 7.24
N MET A 544 -50.65 -14.83 6.79
CA MET A 544 -49.30 -14.37 7.15
C MET A 544 -49.28 -14.01 8.63
N THR A 545 -48.41 -14.69 9.39
CA THR A 545 -48.20 -14.46 10.81
C THR A 545 -46.76 -14.05 11.11
N TRP A 546 -46.61 -13.20 12.13
CA TRP A 546 -45.31 -12.84 12.71
C TRP A 546 -45.34 -13.10 14.20
N GLN A 547 -44.24 -13.66 14.74
CA GLN A 547 -44.09 -13.95 16.15
C GLN A 547 -42.73 -13.47 16.66
N PHE A 548 -42.75 -12.52 17.57
CA PHE A 548 -41.55 -11.97 18.16
C PHE A 548 -41.45 -12.36 19.64
N PRO A 549 -40.41 -13.11 20.07
CA PRO A 549 -40.21 -13.42 21.49
C PRO A 549 -40.02 -12.14 22.31
N VAL A 550 -40.94 -11.84 23.21
CA VAL A 550 -40.84 -10.70 24.15
C VAL A 550 -41.17 -11.23 25.54
N PRO A 551 -40.37 -10.92 26.58
CA PRO A 551 -40.67 -11.43 27.93
C PRO A 551 -42.09 -11.10 28.41
N ASN A 552 -42.75 -12.09 29.02
CA ASN A 552 -44.10 -11.95 29.56
C ASN A 552 -44.20 -10.73 30.50
N GLY A 553 -45.29 -9.99 30.38
CA GLY A 553 -45.56 -8.77 31.16
C GLY A 553 -44.83 -7.50 30.64
N THR A 554 -44.11 -7.59 29.55
CA THR A 554 -43.49 -6.42 28.92
C THR A 554 -44.51 -5.70 28.05
N GLU A 555 -44.79 -4.43 28.37
CA GLU A 555 -45.60 -3.57 27.51
C GLU A 555 -44.77 -3.00 26.37
N VAL A 556 -45.28 -3.10 25.13
CA VAL A 556 -44.60 -2.64 23.92
C VAL A 556 -45.53 -1.86 22.99
N HIS A 557 -44.91 -0.98 22.19
CA HIS A 557 -45.51 -0.44 20.98
C HIS A 557 -45.11 -1.32 19.81
N VAL A 558 -46.07 -1.83 19.09
CA VAL A 558 -45.92 -2.53 17.80
C VAL A 558 -46.19 -1.52 16.69
N ARG A 559 -45.16 -1.23 15.88
CA ARG A 559 -45.26 -0.25 14.79
C ARG A 559 -45.20 -1.00 13.47
N LEU A 560 -46.26 -0.84 12.67
CA LEU A 560 -46.42 -1.43 11.34
C LEU A 560 -46.26 -0.34 10.30
N TYR A 561 -45.22 -0.45 9.49
CA TYR A 561 -44.92 0.45 8.38
C TYR A 561 -45.50 -0.15 7.10
N MET A 562 -46.39 0.57 6.42
CA MET A 562 -47.18 0.02 5.30
C MET A 562 -47.32 1.08 4.20
N ALA A 563 -47.29 0.63 2.93
CA ALA A 563 -47.63 1.43 1.77
C ALA A 563 -48.27 0.56 0.67
N ASN A 564 -49.35 1.01 0.12
CA ASN A 564 -49.92 0.33 -1.05
C ASN A 564 -49.19 0.74 -2.31
N ARG A 565 -48.31 -0.15 -2.82
CA ARG A 565 -47.39 0.16 -3.97
C ARG A 565 -47.82 -0.56 -5.26
N TYR A 566 -48.60 -1.60 -5.19
CA TYR A 566 -49.05 -2.33 -6.36
C TYR A 566 -50.08 -1.54 -7.16
N ALA A 567 -49.79 -1.25 -8.45
CA ALA A 567 -50.66 -0.43 -9.30
C ALA A 567 -52.09 -1.00 -9.49
N GLY A 568 -52.26 -2.32 -9.41
CA GLY A 568 -53.55 -2.95 -9.52
C GLY A 568 -54.51 -2.67 -8.37
N THR A 569 -53.98 -2.18 -7.25
CA THR A 569 -54.75 -1.82 -6.03
C THR A 569 -54.68 -0.33 -5.70
N ALA A 570 -54.34 0.53 -6.67
CA ALA A 570 -54.18 1.96 -6.45
C ALA A 570 -55.44 2.71 -5.98
N ASN A 571 -56.63 2.21 -6.34
CA ASN A 571 -57.86 2.84 -5.94
C ASN A 571 -58.36 2.35 -4.57
N ALA A 572 -59.00 3.24 -3.82
CA ALA A 572 -59.70 2.89 -2.57
C ALA A 572 -60.72 1.74 -2.80
N GLY A 573 -60.85 0.86 -1.85
CA GLY A 573 -61.77 -0.31 -1.90
C GLY A 573 -61.25 -1.51 -2.69
N THR A 574 -60.03 -1.44 -3.23
CA THR A 574 -59.45 -2.53 -4.04
C THR A 574 -58.58 -3.49 -3.23
N ARG A 575 -57.94 -3.03 -2.17
CA ARG A 575 -57.21 -3.86 -1.19
C ARG A 575 -57.72 -3.51 0.22
N ILE A 576 -58.29 -4.51 0.90
CA ILE A 576 -58.77 -4.38 2.25
C ILE A 576 -58.29 -5.62 3.03
N PHE A 577 -57.74 -5.42 4.21
CA PHE A 577 -57.30 -6.52 5.05
C PHE A 577 -57.37 -6.16 6.55
N ASP A 578 -57.44 -7.19 7.40
CA ASP A 578 -57.39 -6.99 8.84
C ASP A 578 -56.01 -7.30 9.39
N VAL A 579 -55.67 -6.63 10.49
CA VAL A 579 -54.52 -7.00 11.31
C VAL A 579 -54.99 -7.38 12.69
N ALA A 580 -54.66 -8.60 13.10
CA ALA A 580 -54.86 -9.04 14.47
C ALA A 580 -53.57 -9.01 15.26
N LEU A 581 -53.60 -8.61 16.52
CA LEU A 581 -52.53 -8.58 17.50
C LEU A 581 -53.00 -9.36 18.73
N GLU A 582 -52.20 -10.36 19.16
CA GLU A 582 -52.57 -11.32 20.22
C GLU A 582 -53.95 -11.94 19.97
N GLY A 583 -54.25 -12.31 18.74
CA GLY A 583 -55.51 -12.91 18.30
C GLY A 583 -56.69 -11.98 18.18
N ALA A 584 -56.63 -10.76 18.66
CA ALA A 584 -57.71 -9.76 18.56
C ALA A 584 -57.48 -8.86 17.32
N VAL A 585 -58.54 -8.65 16.50
CA VAL A 585 -58.47 -7.68 15.38
C VAL A 585 -58.31 -6.27 15.96
N VAL A 586 -57.24 -5.59 15.57
CA VAL A 586 -56.86 -4.26 16.01
C VAL A 586 -56.90 -3.23 14.87
N LEU A 587 -56.76 -3.65 13.65
CA LEU A 587 -57.05 -2.90 12.44
C LEU A 587 -58.05 -3.69 11.61
N ASP A 588 -59.30 -3.19 11.55
CA ASP A 588 -60.42 -3.82 10.89
C ASP A 588 -60.66 -3.11 9.56
N ASP A 589 -60.83 -3.90 8.48
CA ASP A 589 -61.08 -3.41 7.14
C ASP A 589 -60.05 -2.32 6.66
N LEU A 590 -58.76 -2.51 6.95
CA LEU A 590 -57.71 -1.55 6.58
C LEU A 590 -57.57 -1.40 5.07
N ASP A 591 -57.90 -0.24 4.56
CA ASP A 591 -57.65 0.18 3.16
C ASP A 591 -56.59 1.25 3.12
N LEU A 592 -55.34 0.88 2.76
CA LEU A 592 -54.19 1.80 2.69
C LEU A 592 -54.37 2.88 1.63
N SER A 593 -55.03 2.57 0.50
CA SER A 593 -55.26 3.58 -0.56
C SER A 593 -56.28 4.61 -0.13
N ALA A 594 -57.31 4.22 0.65
CA ALA A 594 -58.26 5.17 1.22
C ALA A 594 -57.65 5.99 2.40
N ALA A 595 -56.85 5.36 3.24
CA ALA A 595 -56.31 5.92 4.45
C ALA A 595 -55.13 6.88 4.21
N ALA A 596 -54.20 6.58 3.29
CA ALA A 596 -52.97 7.34 3.04
C ALA A 596 -52.76 7.73 1.58
N GLY A 597 -53.35 6.96 0.65
CA GLY A 597 -53.15 7.12 -0.78
C GLY A 597 -52.19 6.07 -1.38
N HIS A 598 -52.26 5.92 -2.71
CA HIS A 598 -51.32 5.05 -3.42
C HIS A 598 -49.90 5.64 -3.44
N ASN A 599 -48.90 4.81 -3.21
CA ASN A 599 -47.46 5.18 -3.08
C ASN A 599 -47.15 6.09 -1.89
N VAL A 600 -48.00 6.11 -0.88
CA VAL A 600 -47.73 6.86 0.36
C VAL A 600 -47.44 5.88 1.50
N GLY A 601 -46.29 6.05 2.13
CA GLY A 601 -45.90 5.31 3.32
C GLY A 601 -46.59 5.88 4.55
N THR A 602 -47.18 5.00 5.36
CA THR A 602 -47.88 5.31 6.61
C THR A 602 -47.41 4.37 7.72
N MET A 603 -47.64 4.74 8.99
CA MET A 603 -47.33 3.91 10.13
C MET A 603 -48.55 3.76 11.02
N ARG A 604 -48.73 2.59 11.61
CA ARG A 604 -49.73 2.34 12.68
C ARG A 604 -49.01 1.86 13.92
N GLU A 605 -49.29 2.48 15.05
CA GLU A 605 -48.76 2.14 16.37
C GLU A 605 -49.87 1.51 17.22
N LEU A 606 -49.58 0.36 17.78
CA LEU A 606 -50.47 -0.46 18.60
C LEU A 606 -49.76 -0.74 19.93
N THR A 607 -50.44 -0.66 21.04
CA THR A 607 -49.86 -0.96 22.37
C THR A 607 -50.41 -2.28 22.88
N VAL A 608 -49.52 -3.14 23.38
CA VAL A 608 -49.86 -4.46 23.88
C VAL A 608 -48.92 -4.89 25.01
N VAL A 609 -49.43 -5.74 25.91
CA VAL A 609 -48.59 -6.42 26.93
C VAL A 609 -48.34 -7.82 26.47
N SER A 610 -47.07 -8.20 26.34
CA SER A 610 -46.66 -9.53 25.90
C SER A 610 -47.04 -10.62 26.91
N ASP A 611 -47.47 -11.77 26.41
CA ASP A 611 -47.69 -13.00 27.19
C ASP A 611 -46.47 -13.99 27.07
N GLY A 612 -45.43 -13.59 26.42
CA GLY A 612 -44.19 -14.37 26.10
C GLY A 612 -43.76 -14.21 24.67
N SER A 613 -44.67 -13.78 23.80
CA SER A 613 -44.40 -13.37 22.42
C SER A 613 -45.30 -12.18 22.02
N ILE A 614 -45.01 -11.57 20.91
CA ILE A 614 -45.90 -10.64 20.21
C ILE A 614 -46.34 -11.32 18.93
N ASP A 615 -47.61 -11.64 18.85
CA ASP A 615 -48.21 -12.39 17.77
C ASP A 615 -49.02 -11.47 16.87
N LEU A 616 -48.66 -11.36 15.60
CA LEU A 616 -49.32 -10.59 14.56
C LEU A 616 -49.88 -11.56 13.51
N GLU A 617 -51.10 -11.29 13.02
CA GLU A 617 -51.72 -12.01 11.90
C GLU A 617 -52.35 -11.01 10.94
N PHE A 618 -52.06 -11.17 9.63
CA PHE A 618 -52.61 -10.37 8.54
C PHE A 618 -53.64 -11.19 7.79
N ARG A 619 -54.90 -10.78 7.87
CA ARG A 619 -56.07 -11.57 7.38
C ARG A 619 -56.63 -10.97 6.11
N HIS A 620 -56.93 -11.82 5.15
CA HIS A 620 -57.59 -11.39 3.91
C HIS A 620 -59.06 -10.97 4.12
N VAL A 621 -59.38 -9.76 3.59
CA VAL A 621 -60.78 -9.32 3.35
C VAL A 621 -60.98 -9.14 1.85
N ARG A 622 -60.11 -8.38 1.20
CA ARG A 622 -60.12 -8.22 -0.26
C ARG A 622 -58.69 -8.00 -0.72
N GLU A 623 -58.22 -8.82 -1.65
CA GLU A 623 -56.82 -8.80 -2.14
C GLU A 623 -55.81 -9.14 -1.03
N ASN A 624 -54.54 -9.08 -1.31
CA ASN A 624 -53.44 -9.57 -0.46
C ASN A 624 -53.08 -8.58 0.64
N PRO A 625 -53.06 -8.97 1.93
CA PRO A 625 -52.48 -8.16 3.00
C PRO A 625 -50.97 -8.00 2.81
N LEU A 626 -50.43 -6.89 3.33
CA LEU A 626 -48.98 -6.58 3.22
C LEU A 626 -48.44 -5.84 4.45
N VAL A 627 -47.13 -5.90 4.59
CA VAL A 627 -46.34 -5.03 5.51
C VAL A 627 -44.98 -4.74 4.87
N ASN A 628 -44.48 -3.50 5.05
CA ASN A 628 -43.17 -3.07 4.56
C ASN A 628 -42.09 -3.16 5.64
N ALA A 629 -42.45 -2.87 6.91
CA ALA A 629 -41.54 -3.10 8.03
C ALA A 629 -42.31 -3.25 9.35
N VAL A 630 -41.69 -3.97 10.29
CA VAL A 630 -42.22 -4.18 11.65
C VAL A 630 -41.15 -3.69 12.65
N GLU A 631 -41.63 -2.90 13.64
CA GLU A 631 -40.79 -2.45 14.75
C GLU A 631 -41.52 -2.75 16.08
N ILE A 632 -40.82 -3.34 17.03
CA ILE A 632 -41.32 -3.60 18.40
C ILE A 632 -40.49 -2.73 19.36
N VAL A 633 -41.14 -1.84 20.10
CA VAL A 633 -40.50 -0.88 21.00
C VAL A 633 -41.06 -1.03 22.39
N LYS A 634 -40.24 -1.24 23.39
CA LYS A 634 -40.68 -1.28 24.80
C LYS A 634 -41.19 0.09 25.23
N THR A 635 -42.32 0.15 25.97
CA THR A 635 -42.85 1.38 26.51
C THR A 635 -41.97 1.94 27.67
N GLY A 636 -42.02 3.22 27.88
CA GLY A 636 -41.28 3.91 28.94
C GLY A 636 -40.05 4.67 28.44
N PRO A 637 -39.34 5.38 29.32
CA PRO A 637 -38.15 6.10 28.94
C PRO A 637 -37.04 5.13 28.54
N PRO A 638 -36.25 5.43 27.51
CA PRO A 638 -35.06 4.64 27.17
C PRO A 638 -34.11 4.59 28.37
N PRO A 639 -33.35 3.48 28.54
CA PRO A 639 -32.35 3.41 29.58
C PRO A 639 -31.35 4.57 29.44
N ALA A 640 -30.74 5.00 30.54
CA ALA A 640 -29.74 6.08 30.46
C ALA A 640 -28.59 5.74 29.51
N PRO A 641 -28.11 6.69 28.70
CA PRO A 641 -26.94 6.48 27.84
C PRO A 641 -25.73 6.00 28.64
N ALA A 642 -24.87 5.21 28.03
CA ALA A 642 -23.58 4.86 28.63
C ALA A 642 -22.79 6.13 28.99
N SER A 643 -22.08 6.11 30.11
CA SER A 643 -21.34 7.27 30.64
C SER A 643 -20.19 7.74 29.71
N SER A 644 -19.80 6.92 28.75
CA SER A 644 -18.80 7.24 27.72
C SER A 644 -19.17 6.56 26.40
N PRO A 645 -18.92 7.23 25.25
CA PRO A 645 -19.11 6.64 23.93
C PRO A 645 -18.09 5.54 23.61
N VAL A 646 -17.02 5.43 24.40
CA VAL A 646 -15.95 4.43 24.26
C VAL A 646 -15.70 3.75 25.59
N GLN A 647 -15.60 2.43 25.57
CA GLN A 647 -15.15 1.62 26.71
C GLN A 647 -14.00 0.71 26.31
N VAL A 648 -13.19 0.36 27.29
CA VAL A 648 -12.10 -0.62 27.15
C VAL A 648 -12.36 -1.81 28.05
N ARG A 649 -12.04 -3.00 27.55
CA ARG A 649 -12.03 -4.25 28.33
C ARG A 649 -10.66 -4.92 28.19
N SER A 650 -10.14 -5.40 29.31
CA SER A 650 -9.03 -6.36 29.23
C SER A 650 -9.56 -7.70 28.72
N TYR A 651 -8.85 -8.29 27.77
CA TYR A 651 -9.20 -9.55 27.14
C TYR A 651 -7.96 -10.46 27.03
N ASP A 652 -8.07 -11.69 27.54
CA ASP A 652 -6.96 -12.63 27.59
C ASP A 652 -6.79 -13.48 26.32
N GLY A 653 -7.66 -13.29 25.33
CA GLY A 653 -7.74 -14.06 24.09
C GLY A 653 -8.82 -15.15 24.13
N GLN A 654 -9.42 -15.42 25.29
CA GLN A 654 -10.49 -16.41 25.49
C GLN A 654 -11.72 -15.82 26.16
N SER A 655 -11.53 -14.93 27.15
CA SER A 655 -12.60 -14.32 27.94
C SER A 655 -12.29 -12.87 28.29
N ALA A 656 -13.33 -12.10 28.55
CA ALA A 656 -13.22 -10.75 29.08
C ALA A 656 -12.79 -10.80 30.55
N VAL A 657 -11.85 -9.95 30.95
CA VAL A 657 -11.33 -9.86 32.31
C VAL A 657 -11.86 -8.59 32.96
N GLY A 658 -12.74 -8.75 33.97
CA GLY A 658 -13.31 -7.63 34.70
C GLY A 658 -14.42 -6.84 33.99
N ALA A 659 -14.89 -5.78 34.64
CA ALA A 659 -15.85 -4.84 34.05
C ALA A 659 -15.19 -3.91 33.04
N PRO A 660 -15.95 -3.30 32.10
CA PRO A 660 -15.39 -2.32 31.18
C PRO A 660 -15.11 -1.01 31.91
N ASP A 661 -14.01 -0.37 31.51
CA ASP A 661 -13.68 0.99 31.95
C ASP A 661 -14.03 2.02 30.88
N PRO A 662 -14.56 3.20 31.23
CA PRO A 662 -14.83 4.27 30.28
C PRO A 662 -13.51 4.88 29.80
N VAL A 663 -13.44 5.20 28.49
CA VAL A 663 -12.31 5.90 27.88
C VAL A 663 -12.70 7.34 27.57
N THR A 664 -11.83 8.28 27.97
CA THR A 664 -12.09 9.71 27.73
C THR A 664 -11.95 10.05 26.24
N ASP A 665 -13.02 10.56 25.64
CA ASP A 665 -13.02 11.06 24.28
C ASP A 665 -13.79 12.39 24.18
N PRO A 666 -13.09 13.53 24.11
CA PRO A 666 -13.72 14.85 23.99
C PRO A 666 -14.55 15.03 22.71
N ASN A 667 -14.26 14.21 21.67
CA ASN A 667 -14.94 14.23 20.38
C ASN A 667 -15.70 12.92 20.12
N GLY A 668 -16.23 12.29 21.16
CA GLY A 668 -16.83 10.95 21.11
C GLY A 668 -18.06 10.82 20.20
N THR A 669 -18.68 11.94 19.81
CA THR A 669 -19.82 11.96 18.88
C THR A 669 -19.46 11.42 17.47
N VAL A 670 -18.19 11.44 17.07
CA VAL A 670 -17.74 10.89 15.77
C VAL A 670 -17.99 9.38 15.66
N TRP A 671 -18.05 8.66 16.78
CA TRP A 671 -18.24 7.22 16.76
C TRP A 671 -19.66 6.78 16.37
N ALA A 672 -20.64 7.66 16.45
CA ALA A 672 -22.02 7.35 16.03
C ALA A 672 -22.09 7.05 14.51
N GLY A 673 -21.28 7.75 13.71
CA GLY A 673 -21.17 7.54 12.26
C GLY A 673 -20.09 6.54 11.83
N ALA A 674 -19.31 6.00 12.77
CA ALA A 674 -18.18 5.14 12.43
C ALA A 674 -18.59 3.83 11.74
N ARG A 675 -17.75 3.38 10.82
CA ARG A 675 -17.84 2.12 10.10
C ARG A 675 -16.61 1.27 10.41
N ASN A 676 -16.49 0.88 11.67
CA ASN A 676 -15.36 0.18 12.26
C ASN A 676 -14.06 1.01 12.34
N ALA A 677 -13.04 0.45 13.03
CA ALA A 677 -11.75 1.08 13.25
C ALA A 677 -10.64 0.06 13.48
N PHE A 678 -9.37 0.51 13.32
CA PHE A 678 -8.19 -0.24 13.74
C PHE A 678 -7.13 0.70 14.30
N TRP A 679 -6.33 0.18 15.22
CA TRP A 679 -5.18 0.89 15.79
C TRP A 679 -3.88 0.39 15.15
N VAL A 680 -2.99 1.32 14.82
CA VAL A 680 -1.64 1.05 14.34
C VAL A 680 -0.71 2.20 14.73
N GLY A 681 0.45 1.90 15.31
CA GLY A 681 1.53 2.87 15.57
C GLY A 681 1.14 4.13 16.34
N GLY A 682 0.18 4.04 17.29
CA GLY A 682 -0.27 5.22 18.04
C GLY A 682 -1.46 5.96 17.42
N THR A 683 -2.01 5.45 16.32
CA THR A 683 -3.11 6.08 15.57
C THR A 683 -4.27 5.10 15.39
N VAL A 684 -5.49 5.58 15.60
CA VAL A 684 -6.73 4.89 15.22
C VAL A 684 -7.21 5.43 13.88
N PHE A 685 -7.39 4.55 12.91
CA PHE A 685 -8.04 4.83 11.63
C PHE A 685 -9.47 4.29 11.67
N TYR A 686 -10.43 5.05 11.14
CA TYR A 686 -11.84 4.64 11.09
C TYR A 686 -12.54 5.20 9.84
N GLY A 687 -13.54 4.47 9.33
CA GLY A 687 -14.39 4.94 8.24
C GLY A 687 -15.57 5.75 8.79
N ALA A 688 -15.93 6.89 8.17
CA ALA A 688 -17.16 7.60 8.44
C ALA A 688 -17.50 8.50 7.23
N ASP A 689 -18.79 8.69 6.95
CA ASP A 689 -19.30 9.61 5.92
C ASP A 689 -18.65 9.40 4.51
N GLY A 690 -18.35 8.13 4.17
CA GLY A 690 -17.68 7.80 2.91
C GLY A 690 -16.20 8.19 2.86
N ALA A 691 -15.59 8.55 3.97
CA ALA A 691 -14.20 8.97 4.10
C ALA A 691 -13.45 8.13 5.13
N LEU A 692 -12.13 8.11 5.02
CA LEU A 692 -11.23 7.56 6.02
C LEU A 692 -10.77 8.71 6.94
N TRP A 693 -10.79 8.46 8.24
CA TRP A 693 -10.39 9.39 9.27
C TRP A 693 -9.32 8.78 10.15
N ARG A 694 -8.52 9.61 10.80
CA ARG A 694 -7.53 9.17 11.79
C ARG A 694 -7.56 10.03 13.05
N ARG A 695 -7.09 9.45 14.16
CA ARG A 695 -6.90 10.12 15.44
C ARG A 695 -5.70 9.52 16.15
N THR A 696 -4.87 10.32 16.78
CA THR A 696 -3.86 9.79 17.72
C THR A 696 -4.57 9.12 18.89
N PHE A 697 -3.99 8.03 19.40
CA PHE A 697 -4.55 7.32 20.57
C PHE A 697 -3.44 6.59 21.33
N ASN A 698 -3.28 6.92 22.59
CA ASN A 698 -2.24 6.41 23.48
C ASN A 698 -2.73 5.35 24.49
N GLY A 699 -3.95 4.84 24.33
CA GLY A 699 -4.59 3.88 25.24
C GLY A 699 -5.59 4.53 26.20
N THR A 700 -5.49 5.81 26.47
CA THR A 700 -6.36 6.52 27.44
C THR A 700 -7.07 7.73 26.87
N THR A 701 -6.49 8.39 25.87
CA THR A 701 -6.99 9.67 25.33
C THR A 701 -6.91 9.71 23.82
N PHE A 702 -8.00 10.10 23.17
CA PHE A 702 -8.06 10.35 21.74
C PHE A 702 -7.68 11.80 21.40
N GLY A 703 -6.90 11.99 20.35
CA GLY A 703 -6.70 13.27 19.69
C GLY A 703 -7.93 13.74 18.91
N ALA A 704 -7.85 14.92 18.30
CA ALA A 704 -8.89 15.41 17.41
C ALA A 704 -9.02 14.52 16.16
N PRO A 705 -10.22 14.40 15.56
CA PRO A 705 -10.40 13.71 14.28
C PRO A 705 -9.74 14.50 13.15
N GLU A 706 -9.06 13.79 12.25
CA GLU A 706 -8.38 14.32 11.07
C GLU A 706 -8.81 13.54 9.85
N LEU A 707 -9.24 14.22 8.78
CA LEU A 707 -9.58 13.59 7.51
C LEU A 707 -8.30 13.06 6.84
N VAL A 708 -8.33 11.83 6.38
CA VAL A 708 -7.23 11.21 5.61
C VAL A 708 -7.53 11.37 4.13
N ASP A 709 -6.88 12.34 3.50
CA ASP A 709 -7.03 12.60 2.07
C ASP A 709 -5.65 12.76 1.39
N PRO A 710 -4.98 11.66 1.08
CA PRO A 710 -3.68 11.69 0.39
C PRO A 710 -3.79 11.97 -1.12
N TYR A 711 -4.99 12.03 -1.66
CA TYR A 711 -5.25 12.21 -3.09
C TYR A 711 -5.32 13.69 -3.50
N HIS A 712 -5.48 14.58 -2.53
CA HIS A 712 -5.49 16.02 -2.71
C HIS A 712 -4.34 16.64 -1.91
N ASP A 713 -3.41 17.26 -2.62
CA ASP A 713 -2.30 18.00 -2.06
C ASP A 713 -2.47 19.50 -2.39
N PRO A 714 -2.80 20.35 -1.41
CA PRO A 714 -3.07 21.77 -1.68
C PRO A 714 -1.93 22.49 -2.38
N TYR A 715 -0.71 22.01 -2.25
CA TYR A 715 0.45 22.59 -2.93
C TYR A 715 0.51 22.17 -4.42
N TRP A 716 0.15 20.90 -4.75
CA TRP A 716 0.31 20.35 -6.10
C TRP A 716 -0.97 20.34 -6.94
N ASP A 717 -2.16 20.38 -6.33
CA ASP A 717 -3.45 20.23 -7.02
C ASP A 717 -3.69 21.29 -8.10
N ASN A 718 -3.14 22.50 -7.93
CA ASN A 718 -3.30 23.62 -8.86
C ASN A 718 -2.13 23.77 -9.85
N VAL A 719 -1.13 22.89 -9.77
CA VAL A 719 0.05 22.95 -10.65
C VAL A 719 -0.23 22.15 -11.92
N VAL A 720 -0.13 22.82 -13.08
CA VAL A 720 -0.31 22.19 -14.39
C VAL A 720 0.88 21.29 -14.69
N THR A 721 0.62 20.04 -15.12
CA THR A 721 1.67 19.01 -15.28
C THR A 721 2.62 19.24 -16.46
N ASN A 722 2.29 20.17 -17.38
CA ASN A 722 3.04 20.47 -18.61
C ASN A 722 3.21 19.27 -19.55
N SER A 723 2.40 18.20 -19.36
CA SER A 723 2.32 17.08 -20.32
C SER A 723 0.96 16.38 -20.18
N GLY A 724 0.59 15.60 -21.19
CA GLY A 724 -0.73 15.01 -21.28
C GLY A 724 -1.78 16.04 -21.78
N PRO A 725 -3.06 15.85 -21.45
CA PRO A 725 -4.14 16.77 -21.83
C PRO A 725 -3.90 18.20 -21.32
N ALA A 726 -4.26 19.20 -22.11
CA ALA A 726 -4.09 20.60 -21.72
C ALA A 726 -4.86 20.94 -20.43
N GLY A 727 -4.20 21.63 -19.51
CA GLY A 727 -4.77 22.00 -18.21
C GLY A 727 -4.81 20.88 -17.16
N GLN A 728 -4.25 19.70 -17.44
CA GLN A 728 -4.14 18.63 -16.45
C GLN A 728 -3.22 19.05 -15.30
N THR A 729 -3.64 18.77 -14.06
CA THR A 729 -2.90 19.07 -12.84
C THR A 729 -2.46 17.77 -12.13
N TYR A 730 -1.73 17.90 -11.01
CA TYR A 730 -1.30 16.75 -10.20
C TYR A 730 -2.39 16.20 -9.28
N VAL A 731 -3.60 16.71 -9.32
CA VAL A 731 -4.71 16.23 -8.52
C VAL A 731 -4.90 14.72 -8.70
N GLY A 732 -5.05 14.01 -7.59
CA GLY A 732 -5.25 12.56 -7.57
C GLY A 732 -6.72 12.16 -7.68
N ALA A 733 -7.01 10.90 -7.35
CA ALA A 733 -8.37 10.36 -7.34
C ALA A 733 -8.51 9.26 -6.27
N THR A 734 -9.55 9.34 -5.46
CA THR A 734 -9.86 8.37 -4.41
C THR A 734 -10.06 6.95 -4.98
N THR A 735 -9.73 5.93 -4.19
CA THR A 735 -9.97 4.53 -4.59
C THR A 735 -11.45 4.14 -4.44
N GLY A 736 -11.83 3.01 -5.04
CA GLY A 736 -13.15 2.43 -4.84
C GLY A 736 -13.49 2.08 -3.38
N PHE A 737 -12.48 2.01 -2.49
CA PHE A 737 -12.69 1.77 -1.06
C PHE A 737 -13.57 2.86 -0.41
N TYR A 738 -13.41 4.12 -0.81
CA TYR A 738 -14.19 5.22 -0.25
C TYR A 738 -15.70 5.09 -0.53
N ALA A 739 -16.07 4.55 -1.69
CA ALA A 739 -17.46 4.20 -2.00
C ALA A 739 -17.94 2.95 -1.24
N GLU A 740 -17.02 2.10 -0.78
CA GLU A 740 -17.34 0.90 0.01
C GLU A 740 -17.50 1.22 1.51
N ILE A 741 -16.89 2.30 2.03
CA ILE A 741 -16.88 2.68 3.46
C ILE A 741 -18.29 2.64 4.10
N PRO A 742 -19.38 3.16 3.49
CA PRO A 742 -20.71 3.09 4.09
C PRO A 742 -21.18 1.66 4.39
N ASN A 743 -20.68 0.68 3.66
CA ASN A 743 -20.99 -0.74 3.79
C ASN A 743 -19.93 -1.55 4.55
N VAL A 744 -18.86 -0.93 5.03
CA VAL A 744 -17.84 -1.62 5.84
C VAL A 744 -18.43 -1.99 7.19
N THR A 745 -18.25 -3.26 7.58
CA THR A 745 -18.73 -3.81 8.86
C THR A 745 -17.60 -4.20 9.79
N GLY A 746 -16.38 -4.33 9.28
CA GLY A 746 -15.18 -4.62 10.07
C GLY A 746 -13.94 -4.26 9.30
N MET A 747 -12.87 -3.80 9.97
CA MET A 747 -11.58 -3.58 9.35
C MET A 747 -10.42 -3.73 10.33
N PHE A 748 -9.27 -4.18 9.82
CA PHE A 748 -8.03 -4.26 10.58
C PHE A 748 -6.81 -4.12 9.66
N PHE A 749 -5.69 -3.73 10.26
CA PHE A 749 -4.40 -3.64 9.58
C PHE A 749 -3.52 -4.84 9.92
N SER A 750 -2.88 -5.44 8.91
CA SER A 750 -1.87 -6.48 9.11
C SER A 750 -0.94 -6.57 7.90
N GLY A 751 0.38 -6.51 8.12
CA GLY A 751 1.39 -6.74 7.08
C GLY A 751 1.28 -5.79 5.87
N GLY A 752 1.08 -4.49 6.10
CA GLY A 752 0.95 -3.48 5.04
C GLY A 752 -0.40 -3.51 4.30
N ARG A 753 -1.40 -4.24 4.83
CA ARG A 753 -2.71 -4.43 4.21
C ARG A 753 -3.83 -3.97 5.14
N LEU A 754 -4.80 -3.30 4.57
CA LEU A 754 -6.10 -3.03 5.17
C LEU A 754 -7.06 -4.15 4.78
N TYR A 755 -7.42 -4.99 5.74
CA TYR A 755 -8.46 -6.01 5.58
C TYR A 755 -9.81 -5.47 6.03
N TYR A 756 -10.88 -5.86 5.33
CA TYR A 756 -12.22 -5.40 5.66
C TYR A 756 -13.32 -6.35 5.20
N THR A 757 -14.47 -6.25 5.86
CA THR A 757 -15.71 -6.96 5.54
C THR A 757 -16.79 -5.98 5.09
N LEU A 758 -17.73 -6.45 4.27
CA LEU A 758 -18.81 -5.64 3.72
C LEU A 758 -20.17 -6.22 4.12
N ASN A 759 -21.12 -5.33 4.36
CA ASN A 759 -22.47 -5.70 4.77
C ASN A 759 -23.10 -6.70 3.80
N GLY A 760 -23.63 -7.82 4.33
CA GLY A 760 -24.27 -8.88 3.55
C GLY A 760 -23.33 -9.74 2.70
N GLN A 761 -22.03 -9.47 2.68
CA GLN A 761 -21.05 -10.25 1.92
C GLN A 761 -20.32 -11.26 2.82
N ASN A 762 -20.16 -12.49 2.32
CA ASN A 762 -19.59 -13.59 3.10
C ASN A 762 -18.05 -13.67 3.03
N GLY A 763 -17.39 -12.78 2.29
CA GLY A 763 -15.93 -12.76 2.07
C GLY A 763 -15.18 -11.79 2.96
N LEU A 764 -13.85 -11.95 2.98
CA LEU A 764 -12.90 -10.99 3.53
C LEU A 764 -12.11 -10.37 2.38
N PHE A 765 -12.05 -9.04 2.35
CA PHE A 765 -11.38 -8.27 1.31
C PHE A 765 -10.14 -7.58 1.87
N TRP A 766 -9.20 -7.20 1.01
CA TRP A 766 -8.06 -6.40 1.41
C TRP A 766 -7.57 -5.50 0.28
N ARG A 767 -6.86 -4.42 0.69
CA ARG A 767 -6.10 -3.52 -0.16
C ARG A 767 -4.76 -3.23 0.49
N TRP A 768 -3.75 -2.90 -0.29
CA TRP A 768 -2.54 -2.32 0.31
C TRP A 768 -2.88 -1.04 1.07
N PHE A 769 -2.16 -0.76 2.13
CA PHE A 769 -2.37 0.42 2.96
C PHE A 769 -1.06 0.83 3.64
N THR A 770 -0.70 2.12 3.56
CA THR A 770 0.38 2.68 4.34
C THR A 770 -0.16 3.69 5.36
N PRO A 771 0.06 3.47 6.67
CA PRO A 771 -0.39 4.39 7.71
C PRO A 771 0.26 5.79 7.63
N ASP A 772 1.44 5.88 7.03
CA ASP A 772 2.21 7.13 6.94
C ASP A 772 1.46 8.22 6.18
N SER A 773 1.09 7.96 4.95
CA SER A 773 0.31 8.89 4.12
C SER A 773 -1.20 8.65 4.21
N GLY A 774 -1.64 7.47 4.67
CA GLY A 774 -3.03 7.04 4.63
C GLY A 774 -3.51 6.60 3.24
N VAL A 775 -2.59 6.39 2.31
CA VAL A 775 -2.92 5.90 0.95
C VAL A 775 -3.46 4.49 1.03
N VAL A 776 -4.61 4.27 0.41
CA VAL A 776 -5.22 2.96 0.17
C VAL A 776 -4.89 2.53 -1.25
N GLY A 777 -4.48 1.28 -1.44
CA GLY A 777 -4.14 0.72 -2.75
C GLY A 777 -5.31 0.74 -3.72
N ALA A 778 -5.03 1.02 -4.99
CA ALA A 778 -6.04 1.10 -6.05
C ALA A 778 -6.81 -0.22 -6.22
N ASP A 779 -6.12 -1.34 -6.12
CA ASP A 779 -6.69 -2.67 -6.37
C ASP A 779 -7.30 -3.28 -5.11
N ARG A 780 -8.48 -3.90 -5.28
CA ARG A 780 -9.13 -4.71 -4.25
C ARG A 780 -8.87 -6.19 -4.50
N PHE A 781 -8.50 -6.88 -3.44
CA PHE A 781 -8.27 -8.33 -3.44
C PHE A 781 -9.28 -9.04 -2.53
N THR A 782 -9.59 -10.28 -2.85
CA THR A 782 -10.39 -11.17 -2.00
C THR A 782 -9.46 -12.22 -1.38
N VAL A 783 -9.60 -12.46 -0.08
CA VAL A 783 -8.88 -13.55 0.59
C VAL A 783 -9.46 -14.87 0.12
N ALA A 784 -8.65 -15.68 -0.54
CA ALA A 784 -9.10 -16.97 -1.10
C ALA A 784 -9.61 -17.92 -0.01
N GLY A 785 -10.79 -18.49 -0.20
CA GLY A 785 -11.41 -19.44 0.74
C GLY A 785 -12.00 -18.82 2.01
N ALA A 786 -11.86 -17.51 2.24
CA ALA A 786 -12.45 -16.85 3.40
C ALA A 786 -13.99 -16.79 3.29
N SER A 787 -14.65 -17.23 4.34
CA SER A 787 -16.13 -17.26 4.45
C SER A 787 -16.56 -17.08 5.91
N GLY A 788 -17.87 -16.90 6.15
CA GLY A 788 -18.40 -16.72 7.49
C GLY A 788 -18.41 -15.26 7.96
N PHE A 789 -18.39 -14.27 7.04
CA PHE A 789 -18.34 -12.84 7.37
C PHE A 789 -19.65 -12.08 7.11
N ALA A 790 -20.70 -12.72 6.61
CA ALA A 790 -21.97 -12.06 6.29
C ALA A 790 -22.64 -11.38 7.51
N ASP A 791 -22.42 -11.92 8.71
CA ASP A 791 -22.91 -11.43 9.99
C ASP A 791 -21.87 -10.63 10.80
N ALA A 792 -20.74 -10.30 10.20
CA ALA A 792 -19.70 -9.54 10.89
C ALA A 792 -20.17 -8.12 11.23
N GLY A 793 -20.01 -7.73 12.49
CA GLY A 793 -20.19 -6.36 13.01
C GLY A 793 -18.86 -5.68 13.31
N ALA A 794 -17.79 -6.48 13.51
CA ALA A 794 -16.40 -6.04 13.60
C ALA A 794 -15.47 -7.23 13.32
N VAL A 795 -14.25 -6.94 12.89
CA VAL A 795 -13.15 -7.92 12.78
C VAL A 795 -11.85 -7.28 13.23
N PHE A 796 -11.01 -8.05 13.91
CA PHE A 796 -9.65 -7.65 14.27
C PHE A 796 -8.73 -8.85 14.37
N VAL A 797 -7.42 -8.63 14.25
CA VAL A 797 -6.41 -9.69 14.35
C VAL A 797 -5.50 -9.44 15.53
N SER A 798 -5.09 -10.51 16.20
CA SER A 798 -4.05 -10.49 17.22
C SER A 798 -3.17 -11.72 17.09
N GLY A 799 -1.88 -11.51 16.80
CA GLY A 799 -0.95 -12.61 16.53
C GLY A 799 -1.45 -13.51 15.39
N SER A 800 -1.61 -14.78 15.66
CA SER A 800 -2.12 -15.79 14.73
C SER A 800 -3.62 -16.07 14.85
N THR A 801 -4.40 -15.14 15.42
CA THR A 801 -5.84 -15.32 15.63
C THR A 801 -6.62 -14.16 15.04
N LEU A 802 -7.63 -14.48 14.24
CA LEU A 802 -8.63 -13.53 13.74
C LEU A 802 -9.89 -13.64 14.59
N TYR A 803 -10.38 -12.50 15.04
CA TYR A 803 -11.61 -12.36 15.81
C TYR A 803 -12.71 -11.70 14.97
N LYS A 804 -13.94 -12.14 15.18
CA LYS A 804 -15.15 -11.60 14.54
C LYS A 804 -16.23 -11.37 15.59
N VAL A 805 -16.78 -10.17 15.63
CA VAL A 805 -18.00 -9.86 16.36
C VAL A 805 -19.21 -10.19 15.49
N ASN A 806 -20.13 -10.98 15.99
CA ASN A 806 -21.41 -11.20 15.33
C ASN A 806 -22.34 -10.02 15.64
N ARG A 807 -22.77 -9.29 14.62
CA ARG A 807 -23.62 -8.09 14.79
C ARG A 807 -25.03 -8.39 15.31
N ASN A 808 -25.50 -9.62 15.13
CA ASN A 808 -26.87 -10.01 15.54
C ASN A 808 -26.89 -10.48 17.00
N THR A 809 -25.92 -11.34 17.39
CA THR A 809 -25.89 -11.96 18.72
C THR A 809 -25.02 -11.23 19.73
N GLY A 810 -24.05 -10.43 19.28
CA GLY A 810 -23.05 -9.80 20.14
C GLY A 810 -21.91 -10.72 20.56
N ASP A 811 -21.83 -11.92 19.99
CA ASP A 811 -20.77 -12.88 20.27
C ASP A 811 -19.44 -12.46 19.63
N LEU A 812 -18.33 -12.71 20.32
CA LEU A 812 -16.99 -12.65 19.82
C LEU A 812 -16.51 -14.08 19.52
N ALA A 813 -16.32 -14.36 18.25
CA ALA A 813 -15.81 -15.65 17.78
C ALA A 813 -14.39 -15.51 17.23
N ALA A 814 -13.60 -16.57 17.31
CA ALA A 814 -12.19 -16.58 16.89
C ALA A 814 -11.91 -17.74 15.93
N THR A 815 -10.93 -17.54 15.04
CA THR A 815 -10.38 -18.57 14.16
C THR A 815 -8.89 -18.36 13.97
N ASP A 816 -8.15 -19.39 13.52
CA ASP A 816 -6.74 -19.27 13.21
C ASP A 816 -6.52 -18.34 12.02
N TRP A 817 -5.44 -17.54 12.10
CA TRP A 817 -4.99 -16.61 11.07
C TRP A 817 -3.57 -16.95 10.65
N VAL A 818 -3.40 -17.51 9.47
CA VAL A 818 -2.10 -17.97 8.96
C VAL A 818 -1.82 -17.36 7.59
N ASN A 819 -0.73 -16.64 7.47
CA ASN A 819 -0.27 -16.02 6.21
C ASN A 819 -1.35 -15.17 5.51
N GLY A 820 -2.17 -14.46 6.28
CA GLY A 820 -3.23 -13.62 5.72
C GLY A 820 -4.51 -14.36 5.33
N VAL A 821 -4.69 -15.61 5.76
CA VAL A 821 -5.88 -16.44 5.46
C VAL A 821 -6.49 -16.96 6.76
N PRO A 822 -7.82 -16.79 7.00
CA PRO A 822 -8.51 -17.37 8.13
C PRO A 822 -8.78 -18.85 7.91
N ALA A 823 -8.85 -19.64 8.99
CA ALA A 823 -9.40 -20.98 8.94
C ALA A 823 -10.93 -20.93 8.70
N ALA A 824 -11.48 -22.05 8.24
CA ALA A 824 -12.88 -22.11 7.76
C ALA A 824 -13.94 -21.93 8.85
N THR A 825 -13.61 -22.21 10.12
CA THR A 825 -14.59 -22.24 11.22
C THR A 825 -14.26 -21.25 12.31
N PHE A 826 -15.24 -20.49 12.75
CA PHE A 826 -15.18 -19.63 13.92
C PHE A 826 -15.72 -20.33 15.15
N THR A 827 -15.05 -20.18 16.28
CA THR A 827 -15.49 -20.68 17.59
C THR A 827 -15.80 -19.49 18.50
N VAL A 828 -17.01 -19.44 19.05
CA VAL A 828 -17.40 -18.41 20.03
C VAL A 828 -16.51 -18.53 21.27
N ARG A 829 -15.92 -17.41 21.71
CA ARG A 829 -15.04 -17.30 22.87
C ARG A 829 -15.69 -16.53 24.03
N SER A 830 -16.43 -15.47 23.70
CA SER A 830 -17.09 -14.55 24.63
C SER A 830 -18.41 -14.11 24.01
N GLY A 831 -19.38 -13.75 24.83
CA GLY A 831 -20.65 -13.28 24.30
C GLY A 831 -21.75 -13.25 25.36
N PRO A 832 -22.93 -12.70 25.04
CA PRO A 832 -24.03 -12.57 26.01
C PRO A 832 -24.43 -13.90 26.68
N ALA A 833 -24.35 -15.02 25.96
CA ALA A 833 -24.67 -16.35 26.49
C ALA A 833 -23.45 -17.07 27.12
N VAL A 834 -22.21 -16.60 26.91
CA VAL A 834 -20.99 -17.27 27.38
C VAL A 834 -20.50 -16.66 28.71
N ASP A 835 -20.29 -15.37 28.72
CA ASP A 835 -19.72 -14.61 29.85
C ASP A 835 -20.52 -13.31 30.16
N GLY A 836 -21.65 -13.09 29.49
CA GLY A 836 -22.53 -11.93 29.66
C GLY A 836 -22.04 -10.68 28.93
N VAL A 837 -20.98 -10.75 28.10
CA VAL A 837 -20.42 -9.59 27.41
C VAL A 837 -21.06 -9.42 26.03
N ASP A 838 -21.64 -8.27 25.78
CA ASP A 838 -22.08 -7.86 24.44
C ASP A 838 -20.95 -7.09 23.73
N TRP A 839 -20.45 -7.64 22.63
CA TRP A 839 -19.36 -7.04 21.85
C TRP A 839 -19.84 -6.09 20.74
N ARG A 840 -21.14 -5.87 20.61
CA ARG A 840 -21.66 -4.95 19.58
C ARG A 840 -21.21 -3.52 19.84
N ALA A 841 -20.66 -2.89 18.83
CA ALA A 841 -20.28 -1.47 18.79
C ALA A 841 -20.12 -1.02 17.34
N ARG A 842 -20.07 0.26 17.07
CA ARG A 842 -19.78 0.79 15.73
C ARG A 842 -18.33 0.52 15.31
N ALA A 843 -17.42 0.43 16.27
CA ALA A 843 -16.03 0.01 16.04
C ALA A 843 -15.52 -0.84 17.21
N VAL A 844 -14.82 -1.92 16.91
CA VAL A 844 -14.14 -2.77 17.90
C VAL A 844 -12.71 -3.02 17.41
N PHE A 845 -11.72 -2.68 18.24
CA PHE A 845 -10.31 -2.84 17.88
C PHE A 845 -9.44 -3.15 19.09
N VAL A 846 -8.30 -3.80 18.84
CA VAL A 846 -7.25 -3.99 19.85
C VAL A 846 -6.36 -2.75 19.87
N GLY A 847 -6.03 -2.27 21.05
CA GLY A 847 -5.19 -1.09 21.25
C GLY A 847 -4.27 -1.21 22.45
N PRO A 848 -3.44 -0.19 22.72
CA PRO A 848 -2.42 -0.20 23.77
C PRO A 848 -3.00 -0.25 25.19
#